data_dd4dcd81264835e3fc6647ad38de9e7b
#
_entry.id   dd4dcd81264835e3fc6647ad38de9e7b
#
_cell.length_a   1.000
_cell.length_b   1.000
_cell.length_c   1.000
_cell.angle_alpha   90.00
_cell.angle_beta   90.00
_cell.angle_gamma   90.00
#
_symmetry.space_group_name_H-M   'P 1'
#
loop_
_entity.id
_entity.type
_entity.pdbx_description
1 polymer ?
#
loop_
_entity_poly.entity_id
_entity_poly.type
_entity_poly.pdbx_seq_one_letter_code
_entity_poly.pdbx_strand_id
1 'polypeptide(L)'
;MSEVCPVTRVVKSLNSSVDAGEITVPKARRIAEEIRDLCRDISVGRAGKDHIPAIKELMMELKEGDFDPSIAMLGGSLLKDFEDNIEVFQSHVTDLNCPQGDCVRLAPAPCQMACPSGIDVPTYVTLIGQGRDTEAIEVIRKDNPFPWVCGLVCTRPCEFMCVRARIDTPIAIKSLKAFASERAFSEGTYTNPQKQADRGQKVCIIGAGPAGLTAAYYLALKGYKVTVIEALPMAGGMMMVGIPRYRLPREVIDREVAMIEELGVEFRYNTRFGKDVTFEDLKKEGFDAFFLAIGAHKSYKLNIPGEEEYEGIIDAIEFLRRVALGERHMPGKRVAVIGGGNVAIDVARTCIRLGCSDVRVVYRRTREEMPADVEEVEQAEEEGVEFSFLSIPVEVGGENGKVKALHCLRAELGPPDDSGRRRPIPVEGSDHFYEVDAVIPAIGQQIDIKCMESLSGLKWSKRRTLTVNTITMETSVEGVFAAGDLVLGPATVVEAIGGGKRAAEAIDRYLSGIPQPKMPPVPTRRAMVEWLEVPASTKMALKRPEMPLLDVIRRRITFQQVELGLSENMAREEARRCLRCDVCRRCGDCVEICRDKMKVDALQFGHLDFDHPVPTDFRKTEERCILCGSCAENCTNDAIRIEERGDERLLNFCGTILSRQKIVRCKECGEPLGPSRYLDYVREKIGAMPITKTGEFICQRCARKIKAATVVEPIFMPR
;
A
#
# COMPACT_ATOMS: atom_id res chain seq x y z
N MET A 1 25.98 -5.58 -14.49
CA MET A 1 25.15 -4.82 -15.44
C MET A 1 23.74 -5.37 -15.29
N SER A 2 22.78 -4.58 -14.85
CA SER A 2 21.37 -5.02 -14.82
C SER A 2 20.96 -5.32 -16.26
N GLU A 3 20.47 -6.51 -16.53
CA GLU A 3 19.91 -6.85 -17.84
C GLU A 3 18.72 -5.94 -18.09
N VAL A 4 18.82 -5.13 -19.15
CA VAL A 4 17.72 -4.21 -19.52
C VAL A 4 16.49 -5.05 -19.90
N CYS A 5 15.30 -4.66 -19.40
CA CYS A 5 14.03 -5.33 -19.71
C CYS A 5 13.87 -5.61 -21.21
N PRO A 6 13.47 -6.82 -21.63
CA PRO A 6 13.31 -7.17 -23.06
C PRO A 6 12.45 -6.19 -23.84
N VAL A 7 11.33 -5.71 -23.28
CA VAL A 7 10.48 -4.70 -23.91
C VAL A 7 11.23 -3.40 -24.17
N THR A 8 11.97 -2.91 -23.15
CA THR A 8 12.80 -1.69 -23.28
C THR A 8 13.96 -1.90 -24.24
N ARG A 9 14.53 -3.11 -24.29
CA ARG A 9 15.62 -3.48 -25.18
C ARG A 9 15.19 -3.40 -26.65
N VAL A 10 14.02 -3.93 -27.00
CA VAL A 10 13.43 -3.79 -28.34
C VAL A 10 13.25 -2.32 -28.72
N VAL A 11 12.67 -1.50 -27.83
CA VAL A 11 12.48 -0.07 -28.10
C VAL A 11 13.82 0.66 -28.33
N LYS A 12 14.84 0.37 -27.51
CA LYS A 12 16.18 0.99 -27.64
C LYS A 12 16.87 0.56 -28.94
N SER A 13 16.81 -0.73 -29.30
CA SER A 13 17.38 -1.25 -30.54
C SER A 13 16.76 -0.56 -31.75
N LEU A 14 15.42 -0.46 -31.80
CA LEU A 14 14.72 0.20 -32.89
C LEU A 14 15.00 1.71 -32.97
N ASN A 15 15.04 2.40 -31.81
CA ASN A 15 15.43 3.82 -31.80
C ASN A 15 16.83 4.01 -32.37
N SER A 16 17.80 3.20 -31.98
CA SER A 16 19.16 3.30 -32.48
C SER A 16 19.22 3.11 -34.00
N SER A 17 18.55 2.10 -34.55
CA SER A 17 18.57 1.81 -35.99
C SER A 17 17.75 2.81 -36.83
N VAL A 18 16.64 3.34 -36.31
CA VAL A 18 15.83 4.38 -36.96
C VAL A 18 16.53 5.74 -36.96
N ASP A 19 17.08 6.14 -35.80
CA ASP A 19 17.72 7.44 -35.61
C ASP A 19 19.10 7.51 -36.29
N ALA A 20 19.83 6.39 -36.36
CA ALA A 20 21.08 6.28 -37.11
C ALA A 20 20.89 6.25 -38.65
N GLY A 21 19.65 6.18 -39.13
CA GLY A 21 19.33 6.09 -40.53
C GLY A 21 19.71 4.75 -41.19
N GLU A 22 19.87 3.71 -40.38
CA GLU A 22 20.21 2.36 -40.86
C GLU A 22 19.05 1.72 -41.63
N ILE A 23 17.80 2.10 -41.32
CA ILE A 23 16.60 1.61 -42.00
C ILE A 23 16.19 2.66 -43.07
N THR A 24 16.70 2.50 -44.26
CA THR A 24 16.48 3.43 -45.37
C THR A 24 15.23 3.11 -46.21
N VAL A 25 14.74 1.87 -46.19
CA VAL A 25 13.56 1.44 -46.93
C VAL A 25 12.29 1.93 -46.26
N PRO A 26 11.44 2.75 -46.92
CA PRO A 26 10.27 3.40 -46.24
C PRO A 26 9.28 2.39 -45.64
N LYS A 27 9.07 1.23 -46.28
CA LYS A 27 8.18 0.18 -45.75
C LYS A 27 8.75 -0.42 -44.47
N ALA A 28 10.03 -0.81 -44.49
CA ALA A 28 10.70 -1.39 -43.31
C ALA A 28 10.77 -0.40 -42.14
N ARG A 29 11.01 0.88 -42.45
CA ARG A 29 11.01 1.93 -41.44
C ARG A 29 9.64 2.08 -40.75
N ARG A 30 8.54 2.05 -41.52
CA ARG A 30 7.18 2.09 -40.97
C ARG A 30 6.92 0.90 -40.05
N ILE A 31 7.29 -0.32 -40.47
CA ILE A 31 7.13 -1.51 -39.61
C ILE A 31 7.96 -1.41 -38.34
N ALA A 32 9.18 -0.92 -38.40
CA ALA A 32 10.04 -0.72 -37.22
C ALA A 32 9.47 0.33 -36.27
N GLU A 33 8.92 1.42 -36.78
CA GLU A 33 8.23 2.45 -35.99
C GLU A 33 6.97 1.90 -35.32
N GLU A 34 6.19 1.07 -36.00
CA GLU A 34 5.00 0.43 -35.48
C GLU A 34 5.31 -0.58 -34.37
N ILE A 35 6.33 -1.44 -34.55
CA ILE A 35 6.81 -2.34 -33.49
C ILE A 35 7.25 -1.53 -32.25
N ARG A 36 8.02 -0.47 -32.47
CA ARG A 36 8.48 0.41 -31.41
C ARG A 36 7.32 1.01 -30.61
N ASP A 37 6.31 1.50 -31.31
CA ASP A 37 5.15 2.16 -30.68
C ASP A 37 4.27 1.14 -29.93
N LEU A 38 4.06 -0.05 -30.47
CA LEU A 38 3.41 -1.15 -29.76
C LEU A 38 4.19 -1.57 -28.51
N CYS A 39 5.51 -1.69 -28.58
CA CYS A 39 6.35 -1.98 -27.41
C CYS A 39 6.33 -0.83 -26.38
N ARG A 40 6.25 0.41 -26.83
CA ARG A 40 6.03 1.56 -25.92
C ARG A 40 4.67 1.47 -25.21
N ASP A 41 3.62 1.11 -25.92
CA ASP A 41 2.30 0.93 -25.31
C ASP A 41 2.31 -0.20 -24.27
N ILE A 42 3.03 -1.30 -24.52
CA ILE A 42 3.29 -2.34 -23.54
C ILE A 42 4.02 -1.76 -22.31
N SER A 43 5.11 -1.04 -22.52
CA SER A 43 5.95 -0.50 -21.45
C SER A 43 5.22 0.52 -20.56
N VAL A 44 4.15 1.13 -21.07
CA VAL A 44 3.34 2.13 -20.38
C VAL A 44 1.98 1.62 -19.93
N GLY A 45 1.70 0.31 -20.09
CA GLY A 45 0.47 -0.34 -19.63
C GLY A 45 -0.78 0.08 -20.43
N ARG A 46 -0.62 0.51 -21.69
CA ARG A 46 -1.74 0.82 -22.61
C ARG A 46 -2.09 -0.33 -23.55
N ALA A 47 -1.28 -1.37 -23.58
CA ALA A 47 -1.45 -2.48 -24.49
C ALA A 47 -2.58 -3.43 -24.10
N GLY A 48 -3.35 -3.87 -25.09
CA GLY A 48 -4.30 -4.98 -24.99
C GLY A 48 -3.66 -6.31 -25.44
N LYS A 49 -4.41 -7.41 -25.28
CA LYS A 49 -3.94 -8.77 -25.65
C LYS A 49 -3.55 -8.89 -27.13
N ASP A 50 -4.11 -8.06 -28.00
CA ASP A 50 -3.84 -8.08 -29.44
C ASP A 50 -2.46 -7.51 -29.83
N HIS A 51 -1.79 -6.76 -28.91
CA HIS A 51 -0.47 -6.19 -29.17
C HIS A 51 0.61 -7.26 -29.32
N ILE A 52 0.52 -8.35 -28.57
CA ILE A 52 1.53 -9.44 -28.59
C ILE A 52 1.56 -10.16 -29.95
N PRO A 53 0.43 -10.64 -30.50
CA PRO A 53 0.43 -11.22 -31.83
C PRO A 53 0.82 -10.21 -32.92
N ALA A 54 0.37 -8.95 -32.83
CA ALA A 54 0.73 -7.89 -33.79
C ALA A 54 2.25 -7.63 -33.85
N ILE A 55 2.91 -7.52 -32.69
CA ILE A 55 4.36 -7.36 -32.61
C ILE A 55 5.09 -8.53 -33.27
N LYS A 56 4.64 -9.75 -32.99
CA LYS A 56 5.23 -10.95 -33.59
C LYS A 56 5.11 -10.94 -35.11
N GLU A 57 3.93 -10.65 -35.65
CA GLU A 57 3.65 -10.58 -37.08
C GLU A 57 4.54 -9.53 -37.79
N LEU A 58 4.63 -8.33 -37.21
CA LEU A 58 5.48 -7.26 -37.73
C LEU A 58 6.98 -7.61 -37.69
N MET A 59 7.45 -8.30 -36.63
CA MET A 59 8.84 -8.77 -36.56
C MET A 59 9.12 -9.87 -37.59
N MET A 60 8.16 -10.74 -37.86
CA MET A 60 8.26 -11.72 -38.95
C MET A 60 8.28 -11.03 -40.30
N GLU A 61 7.46 -10.00 -40.54
CA GLU A 61 7.45 -9.21 -41.77
C GLU A 61 8.81 -8.52 -42.02
N LEU A 62 9.45 -7.97 -40.96
CA LEU A 62 10.82 -7.44 -41.08
C LEU A 62 11.86 -8.49 -41.43
N LYS A 63 11.73 -9.71 -40.88
CA LYS A 63 12.67 -10.81 -41.12
C LYS A 63 12.51 -11.41 -42.49
N GLU A 64 11.29 -11.65 -42.98
CA GLU A 64 10.95 -12.46 -44.15
C GLU A 64 10.59 -11.60 -45.38
N GLY A 65 10.41 -10.30 -45.20
CA GLY A 65 10.10 -9.38 -46.28
C GLY A 65 11.28 -9.19 -47.24
N ASP A 66 10.97 -8.71 -48.43
CA ASP A 66 11.98 -8.41 -49.47
C ASP A 66 12.73 -7.10 -49.13
N PHE A 67 13.60 -7.17 -48.12
CA PHE A 67 14.41 -6.09 -47.62
C PHE A 67 15.92 -6.42 -47.72
N ASP A 68 16.71 -5.37 -47.45
CA ASP A 68 18.17 -5.54 -47.31
C ASP A 68 18.51 -6.58 -46.20
N PRO A 69 19.57 -7.43 -46.42
CA PRO A 69 19.98 -8.43 -45.44
C PRO A 69 20.21 -7.91 -44.02
N SER A 70 20.63 -6.66 -43.86
CA SER A 70 20.79 -6.02 -42.55
C SER A 70 19.47 -5.84 -41.83
N ILE A 71 18.41 -5.46 -42.55
CA ILE A 71 17.05 -5.31 -42.00
C ILE A 71 16.46 -6.69 -41.64
N ALA A 72 16.65 -7.68 -42.49
CA ALA A 72 16.22 -9.04 -42.20
C ALA A 72 16.93 -9.64 -40.97
N MET A 73 18.24 -9.36 -40.81
CA MET A 73 18.99 -9.72 -39.59
C MET A 73 18.46 -9.03 -38.35
N LEU A 74 18.14 -7.73 -38.43
CA LEU A 74 17.54 -6.98 -37.31
C LEU A 74 16.18 -7.60 -36.94
N GLY A 75 15.30 -7.83 -37.91
CA GLY A 75 14.01 -8.50 -37.71
C GLY A 75 14.14 -9.87 -37.06
N GLY A 76 15.10 -10.68 -37.50
CA GLY A 76 15.40 -11.99 -36.91
C GLY A 76 15.91 -11.92 -35.48
N SER A 77 16.77 -10.95 -35.17
CA SER A 77 17.28 -10.73 -33.82
C SER A 77 16.17 -10.26 -32.85
N LEU A 78 15.32 -9.33 -33.29
CA LEU A 78 14.19 -8.84 -32.53
C LEU A 78 13.16 -9.94 -32.26
N LEU A 79 12.83 -10.73 -33.27
CA LEU A 79 11.89 -11.85 -33.15
C LEU A 79 12.40 -12.91 -32.15
N LYS A 80 13.67 -13.24 -32.22
CA LYS A 80 14.29 -14.17 -31.28
C LYS A 80 14.25 -13.64 -29.85
N ASP A 81 14.63 -12.37 -29.61
CA ASP A 81 14.61 -11.77 -28.30
C ASP A 81 13.16 -11.71 -27.74
N PHE A 82 12.19 -11.45 -28.62
CA PHE A 82 10.77 -11.46 -28.26
C PHE A 82 10.29 -12.89 -27.87
N GLU A 83 10.61 -13.92 -28.68
CA GLU A 83 10.19 -15.29 -28.40
C GLU A 83 10.87 -15.88 -27.17
N ASP A 84 12.16 -15.60 -26.96
CA ASP A 84 12.92 -16.03 -25.77
C ASP A 84 12.40 -15.39 -24.47
N ASN A 85 11.68 -14.26 -24.56
CA ASN A 85 11.18 -13.49 -23.43
C ASN A 85 9.67 -13.25 -23.49
N ILE A 86 8.90 -14.07 -24.18
CA ILE A 86 7.45 -13.89 -24.40
C ILE A 86 6.67 -13.73 -23.10
N GLU A 87 7.07 -14.43 -22.03
CA GLU A 87 6.43 -14.35 -20.71
C GLU A 87 6.55 -12.94 -20.11
N VAL A 88 7.66 -12.24 -20.35
CA VAL A 88 7.85 -10.87 -19.89
C VAL A 88 6.89 -9.91 -20.60
N PHE A 89 6.72 -10.05 -21.92
CA PHE A 89 5.76 -9.26 -22.69
C PHE A 89 4.32 -9.54 -22.24
N GLN A 90 3.99 -10.82 -22.02
CA GLN A 90 2.67 -11.23 -21.51
C GLN A 90 2.39 -10.66 -20.13
N SER A 91 3.36 -10.71 -19.21
CA SER A 91 3.21 -10.13 -17.87
C SER A 91 2.92 -8.64 -17.90
N HIS A 92 3.54 -7.88 -18.81
CA HIS A 92 3.25 -6.45 -18.96
C HIS A 92 1.81 -6.18 -19.44
N VAL A 93 1.27 -7.04 -20.31
CA VAL A 93 -0.06 -6.87 -20.92
C VAL A 93 -1.17 -7.44 -20.03
N THR A 94 -0.94 -8.64 -19.47
CA THR A 94 -1.96 -9.38 -18.71
C THR A 94 -2.01 -8.97 -17.24
N ASP A 95 -0.82 -8.87 -16.64
CA ASP A 95 -0.68 -8.65 -15.20
C ASP A 95 -0.41 -7.18 -14.86
N LEU A 96 -0.21 -6.33 -15.88
CA LEU A 96 0.23 -4.95 -15.76
C LEU A 96 1.46 -4.83 -14.83
N ASN A 97 2.38 -5.77 -14.94
CA ASN A 97 3.59 -5.89 -14.12
C ASN A 97 4.85 -5.85 -14.97
N CYS A 98 5.89 -5.17 -14.47
CA CYS A 98 7.23 -5.25 -15.01
C CYS A 98 8.11 -6.13 -14.10
N PRO A 99 8.42 -7.39 -14.47
CA PRO A 99 9.18 -8.30 -13.61
C PRO A 99 10.59 -7.78 -13.26
N GLN A 100 11.15 -6.88 -14.08
CA GLN A 100 12.48 -6.31 -13.87
C GLN A 100 12.46 -4.88 -13.28
N GLY A 101 11.27 -4.27 -13.11
CA GLY A 101 11.12 -2.93 -12.55
C GLY A 101 11.56 -1.78 -13.48
N ASP A 102 11.93 -2.05 -14.73
CA ASP A 102 12.44 -1.04 -15.68
C ASP A 102 11.34 -0.21 -16.33
N CYS A 103 10.12 -0.74 -16.40
CA CYS A 103 8.99 -0.07 -17.04
C CYS A 103 8.31 0.87 -16.05
N VAL A 104 8.61 2.11 -16.18
CA VAL A 104 8.38 3.20 -15.25
C VAL A 104 6.92 3.46 -14.90
N ARG A 105 5.98 3.23 -15.84
CA ARG A 105 4.53 3.37 -15.56
C ARG A 105 3.92 2.23 -14.77
N LEU A 106 4.65 1.13 -14.64
CA LEU A 106 4.23 -0.04 -13.87
C LEU A 106 4.90 -0.08 -12.49
N ALA A 107 5.77 0.88 -12.17
CA ALA A 107 6.39 0.99 -10.85
C ALA A 107 5.33 1.27 -9.78
N PRO A 108 5.26 0.45 -8.72
CA PRO A 108 4.27 0.66 -7.67
C PRO A 108 4.49 1.98 -6.93
N ALA A 109 3.40 2.58 -6.42
CA ALA A 109 3.51 3.74 -5.55
C ALA A 109 4.18 3.38 -4.21
N PRO A 110 4.88 4.33 -3.53
CA PRO A 110 5.50 4.07 -2.23
C PRO A 110 4.53 3.51 -1.18
N CYS A 111 3.28 3.99 -1.17
CA CYS A 111 2.23 3.47 -0.27
C CYS A 111 1.85 2.01 -0.59
N GLN A 112 1.89 1.60 -1.85
CA GLN A 112 1.68 0.21 -2.27
C GLN A 112 2.87 -0.67 -1.88
N MET A 113 4.10 -0.21 -2.14
CA MET A 113 5.32 -0.93 -1.75
C MET A 113 5.46 -1.11 -0.24
N ALA A 114 5.02 -0.15 0.55
CA ALA A 114 5.04 -0.23 2.00
C ALA A 114 3.97 -1.16 2.59
N CYS A 115 2.94 -1.50 1.81
CA CYS A 115 1.89 -2.39 2.27
C CYS A 115 2.37 -3.84 2.22
N PRO A 116 2.42 -4.59 3.36
CA PRO A 116 2.85 -5.99 3.37
C PRO A 116 2.01 -6.92 2.48
N SER A 117 0.77 -6.52 2.20
CA SER A 117 -0.15 -7.23 1.29
C SER A 117 -0.08 -6.72 -0.16
N GLY A 118 0.58 -5.58 -0.42
CA GLY A 118 0.77 -5.03 -1.76
C GLY A 118 -0.46 -4.37 -2.38
N ILE A 119 -1.41 -3.88 -1.57
CA ILE A 119 -2.68 -3.29 -2.05
C ILE A 119 -2.43 -2.09 -2.96
N ASP A 120 -3.11 -2.03 -4.10
CA ASP A 120 -3.07 -0.89 -5.03
C ASP A 120 -3.82 0.33 -4.45
N VAL A 121 -3.13 1.03 -3.53
CA VAL A 121 -3.67 2.17 -2.79
C VAL A 121 -4.11 3.32 -3.70
N PRO A 122 -3.31 3.79 -4.69
CA PRO A 122 -3.73 4.93 -5.52
C PRO A 122 -5.00 4.66 -6.32
N THR A 123 -5.18 3.43 -6.78
CA THR A 123 -6.36 3.05 -7.55
C THR A 123 -7.62 3.09 -6.70
N TYR A 124 -7.65 2.43 -5.54
CA TYR A 124 -8.86 2.44 -4.73
C TYR A 124 -9.17 3.81 -4.11
N VAL A 125 -8.15 4.60 -3.75
CA VAL A 125 -8.35 5.97 -3.27
C VAL A 125 -8.99 6.84 -4.38
N THR A 126 -8.56 6.67 -5.62
CA THR A 126 -9.17 7.38 -6.76
C THR A 126 -10.62 6.99 -6.97
N LEU A 127 -10.92 5.68 -6.91
CA LEU A 127 -12.29 5.16 -7.03
C LEU A 127 -13.20 5.71 -5.93
N ILE A 128 -12.73 5.77 -4.69
CA ILE A 128 -13.46 6.42 -3.59
C ILE A 128 -13.73 7.89 -3.93
N GLY A 129 -12.74 8.62 -4.44
CA GLY A 129 -12.92 10.01 -4.86
C GLY A 129 -13.95 10.22 -5.97
N GLN A 130 -14.18 9.19 -6.80
CA GLN A 130 -15.17 9.15 -7.88
C GLN A 130 -16.56 8.67 -7.45
N GLY A 131 -16.72 8.22 -6.20
CA GLY A 131 -17.98 7.63 -5.72
C GLY A 131 -18.17 6.15 -6.11
N ARG A 132 -17.11 5.47 -6.58
CA ARG A 132 -17.10 4.07 -7.02
C ARG A 132 -16.61 3.16 -5.91
N ASP A 133 -17.30 3.18 -4.76
CA ASP A 133 -16.84 2.54 -3.53
C ASP A 133 -16.81 1.01 -3.63
N THR A 134 -17.77 0.40 -4.31
CA THR A 134 -17.79 -1.05 -4.59
C THR A 134 -16.55 -1.51 -5.36
N GLU A 135 -16.21 -0.81 -6.43
CA GLU A 135 -15.02 -1.12 -7.23
C GLU A 135 -13.73 -0.90 -6.44
N ALA A 136 -13.71 0.09 -5.52
CA ALA A 136 -12.59 0.28 -4.61
C ALA A 136 -12.37 -0.95 -3.74
N ILE A 137 -13.45 -1.56 -3.21
CA ILE A 137 -13.39 -2.79 -2.43
C ILE A 137 -12.93 -3.98 -3.28
N GLU A 138 -13.40 -4.10 -4.51
CA GLU A 138 -12.93 -5.14 -5.44
C GLU A 138 -11.41 -5.05 -5.67
N VAL A 139 -10.88 -3.83 -5.85
CA VAL A 139 -9.43 -3.60 -5.98
C VAL A 139 -8.68 -4.03 -4.72
N ILE A 140 -9.17 -3.66 -3.53
CA ILE A 140 -8.53 -4.00 -2.26
C ILE A 140 -8.54 -5.52 -2.05
N ARG A 141 -9.65 -6.19 -2.32
CA ARG A 141 -9.83 -7.64 -2.06
C ARG A 141 -8.98 -8.54 -2.95
N LYS A 142 -8.44 -8.05 -4.03
CA LYS A 142 -7.41 -8.78 -4.80
C LYS A 142 -6.13 -9.05 -4.01
N ASP A 143 -5.86 -8.22 -2.99
CA ASP A 143 -4.65 -8.30 -2.18
C ASP A 143 -4.91 -8.46 -0.68
N ASN A 144 -6.13 -8.17 -0.22
CA ASN A 144 -6.49 -8.19 1.19
C ASN A 144 -7.97 -8.57 1.36
N PRO A 145 -8.30 -9.75 1.91
CA PRO A 145 -9.69 -10.17 2.12
C PRO A 145 -10.38 -9.50 3.31
N PHE A 146 -9.64 -8.71 4.12
CA PHE A 146 -10.11 -8.02 5.32
C PHE A 146 -9.99 -6.49 5.19
N PRO A 147 -10.62 -5.85 4.18
CA PRO A 147 -10.53 -4.40 4.03
C PRO A 147 -11.11 -3.63 5.20
N TRP A 148 -12.24 -4.07 5.79
CA TRP A 148 -12.88 -3.37 6.89
C TRP A 148 -12.08 -3.53 8.19
N VAL A 149 -11.68 -4.75 8.58
CA VAL A 149 -10.77 -4.97 9.72
C VAL A 149 -9.51 -4.10 9.59
N CYS A 150 -8.83 -4.17 8.46
CA CYS A 150 -7.64 -3.34 8.23
C CYS A 150 -7.94 -1.84 8.16
N GLY A 151 -9.16 -1.46 7.80
CA GLY A 151 -9.63 -0.07 7.83
C GLY A 151 -9.73 0.49 9.26
N LEU A 152 -9.95 -0.38 10.24
CA LEU A 152 -10.09 0.00 11.65
C LEU A 152 -8.78 -0.12 12.44
N VAL A 153 -7.97 -1.19 12.21
CA VAL A 153 -6.87 -1.50 13.14
C VAL A 153 -5.48 -1.59 12.50
N CYS A 154 -5.34 -1.27 11.21
CA CYS A 154 -4.03 -1.30 10.54
C CYS A 154 -3.08 -0.24 11.11
N THR A 155 -1.81 -0.61 11.31
CA THR A 155 -0.73 0.28 11.75
C THR A 155 -0.24 1.25 10.66
N ARG A 156 -0.86 1.27 9.50
CA ARG A 156 -0.70 2.28 8.44
C ARG A 156 0.70 2.44 7.83
N PRO A 157 1.47 1.39 7.53
CA PRO A 157 2.80 1.57 6.93
C PRO A 157 2.75 2.33 5.60
N CYS A 158 1.64 2.24 4.86
CA CYS A 158 1.40 2.98 3.63
C CYS A 158 1.29 4.51 3.85
N GLU A 159 0.77 4.98 4.99
CA GLU A 159 0.67 6.39 5.34
C GLU A 159 2.05 6.96 5.70
N PHE A 160 2.91 6.21 6.40
CA PHE A 160 4.29 6.62 6.69
C PHE A 160 5.12 6.85 5.42
N MET A 161 4.86 6.08 4.35
CA MET A 161 5.54 6.21 3.07
C MET A 161 4.79 7.10 2.07
N CYS A 162 3.71 7.75 2.48
CA CYS A 162 2.92 8.62 1.61
C CYS A 162 3.68 9.89 1.25
N VAL A 163 3.92 10.12 -0.04
CA VAL A 163 4.65 11.31 -0.54
C VAL A 163 3.93 12.62 -0.20
N ARG A 164 2.61 12.59 0.00
CA ARG A 164 1.85 13.77 0.42
C ARG A 164 2.37 14.36 1.74
N ALA A 165 2.97 13.55 2.62
CA ALA A 165 3.61 14.02 3.85
C ALA A 165 4.74 15.04 3.62
N ARG A 166 5.32 15.09 2.40
CA ARG A 166 6.31 16.11 2.02
C ARG A 166 5.69 17.46 1.66
N ILE A 167 4.37 17.53 1.57
CA ILE A 167 3.62 18.76 1.25
C ILE A 167 2.93 19.28 2.51
N ASP A 168 2.18 18.41 3.17
CA ASP A 168 1.43 18.71 4.39
C ASP A 168 1.34 17.47 5.31
N THR A 169 0.32 16.65 5.15
CA THR A 169 0.07 15.43 5.94
C THR A 169 -0.26 14.26 5.01
N PRO A 170 0.10 13.02 5.36
CA PRO A 170 -0.21 11.85 4.54
C PRO A 170 -1.71 11.70 4.31
N ILE A 171 -2.08 10.96 3.27
CA ILE A 171 -3.48 10.58 3.03
C ILE A 171 -3.97 9.64 4.12
N ALA A 172 -5.20 9.83 4.61
CA ALA A 172 -5.85 8.97 5.61
C ALA A 172 -6.30 7.63 4.97
N ILE A 173 -5.32 6.84 4.53
CA ILE A 173 -5.51 5.62 3.72
C ILE A 173 -6.31 4.56 4.50
N LYS A 174 -6.00 4.39 5.79
CA LYS A 174 -6.74 3.49 6.71
C LYS A 174 -8.21 3.85 6.74
N SER A 175 -8.52 5.11 7.00
CA SER A 175 -9.88 5.59 7.18
C SER A 175 -10.71 5.55 5.89
N LEU A 176 -10.09 5.86 4.74
CA LEU A 176 -10.74 5.72 3.44
C LEU A 176 -11.13 4.26 3.14
N LYS A 177 -10.31 3.30 3.53
CA LYS A 177 -10.61 1.88 3.39
C LYS A 177 -11.77 1.45 4.27
N ALA A 178 -11.80 1.89 5.54
CA ALA A 178 -12.94 1.66 6.44
C ALA A 178 -14.24 2.22 5.86
N PHE A 179 -14.23 3.48 5.39
CA PHE A 179 -15.37 4.14 4.77
C PHE A 179 -15.94 3.34 3.59
N ALA A 180 -15.09 2.95 2.63
CA ALA A 180 -15.55 2.20 1.46
C ALA A 180 -16.09 0.81 1.84
N SER A 181 -15.48 0.14 2.83
CA SER A 181 -15.94 -1.16 3.32
C SER A 181 -17.31 -1.07 3.97
N GLU A 182 -17.50 -0.13 4.90
CA GLU A 182 -18.76 0.08 5.59
C GLU A 182 -19.88 0.42 4.62
N ARG A 183 -19.59 1.28 3.64
CA ARG A 183 -20.56 1.66 2.60
C ARG A 183 -20.94 0.48 1.74
N ALA A 184 -19.98 -0.27 1.19
CA ALA A 184 -20.26 -1.44 0.37
C ALA A 184 -21.08 -2.51 1.11
N PHE A 185 -20.82 -2.72 2.40
CA PHE A 185 -21.64 -3.60 3.22
C PHE A 185 -23.05 -3.07 3.43
N SER A 186 -23.20 -1.79 3.73
CA SER A 186 -24.53 -1.18 3.95
C SER A 186 -25.39 -1.17 2.70
N GLU A 187 -24.77 -1.05 1.54
CA GLU A 187 -25.44 -1.09 0.22
C GLU A 187 -25.64 -2.51 -0.31
N GLY A 188 -25.13 -3.54 0.35
CA GLY A 188 -25.24 -4.95 -0.08
C GLY A 188 -24.41 -5.27 -1.34
N THR A 189 -23.43 -4.44 -1.67
CA THR A 189 -22.56 -4.60 -2.85
C THR A 189 -21.24 -5.29 -2.54
N TYR A 190 -20.97 -5.59 -1.26
CA TYR A 190 -19.78 -6.31 -0.82
C TYR A 190 -19.96 -7.81 -1.07
N THR A 191 -19.61 -8.27 -2.26
CA THR A 191 -19.82 -9.66 -2.70
C THR A 191 -18.49 -10.36 -2.99
N ASN A 192 -18.47 -11.70 -2.94
CA ASN A 192 -17.30 -12.48 -3.31
C ASN A 192 -17.05 -12.46 -4.83
N PRO A 193 -15.79 -12.44 -5.28
CA PRO A 193 -15.45 -12.76 -6.67
C PRO A 193 -15.88 -14.18 -7.04
N GLN A 194 -16.08 -14.41 -8.34
CA GLN A 194 -16.42 -15.73 -8.84
C GLN A 194 -15.30 -16.75 -8.53
N LYS A 195 -15.67 -17.86 -7.90
CA LYS A 195 -14.80 -18.99 -7.61
C LYS A 195 -14.43 -19.72 -8.90
N GLN A 196 -13.17 -20.17 -9.01
CA GLN A 196 -12.73 -21.05 -10.09
C GLN A 196 -13.32 -22.47 -9.94
N ALA A 197 -13.25 -23.27 -11.01
CA ALA A 197 -13.72 -24.65 -11.00
C ALA A 197 -13.00 -25.50 -9.92
N ASP A 198 -13.70 -26.48 -9.36
CA ASP A 198 -13.15 -27.39 -8.35
C ASP A 198 -11.93 -28.15 -8.93
N ARG A 199 -10.82 -28.09 -8.22
CA ARG A 199 -9.54 -28.76 -8.57
C ARG A 199 -9.43 -30.16 -7.96
N GLY A 200 -10.34 -30.55 -7.10
CA GLY A 200 -10.34 -31.84 -6.40
C GLY A 200 -9.34 -31.97 -5.25
N GLN A 201 -8.33 -31.13 -5.20
CA GLN A 201 -7.25 -31.14 -4.19
C GLN A 201 -7.71 -30.49 -2.90
N LYS A 202 -7.19 -31.00 -1.75
CA LYS A 202 -7.56 -30.58 -0.40
C LYS A 202 -6.40 -29.88 0.30
N VAL A 203 -6.66 -28.76 0.94
CA VAL A 203 -5.68 -28.03 1.74
C VAL A 203 -6.17 -27.93 3.19
N CYS A 204 -5.31 -28.32 4.13
CA CYS A 204 -5.56 -28.15 5.57
C CYS A 204 -4.83 -26.90 6.07
N ILE A 205 -5.57 -26.02 6.74
CA ILE A 205 -5.05 -24.80 7.38
C ILE A 205 -5.17 -24.95 8.89
N ILE A 206 -4.10 -24.72 9.63
CA ILE A 206 -4.06 -24.84 11.08
C ILE A 206 -3.97 -23.46 11.70
N GLY A 207 -5.10 -22.96 12.23
CA GLY A 207 -5.31 -21.64 12.80
C GLY A 207 -6.17 -20.74 11.93
N ALA A 208 -7.28 -20.25 12.47
CA ALA A 208 -8.22 -19.32 11.84
C ALA A 208 -7.92 -17.85 12.20
N GLY A 209 -6.64 -17.47 12.36
CA GLY A 209 -6.18 -16.10 12.46
C GLY A 209 -6.07 -15.42 11.09
N PRO A 210 -5.65 -14.14 11.01
CA PRO A 210 -5.61 -13.38 9.76
C PRO A 210 -4.79 -14.05 8.66
N ALA A 211 -3.68 -14.71 8.97
CA ALA A 211 -2.88 -15.43 7.97
C ALA A 211 -3.62 -16.66 7.43
N GLY A 212 -4.20 -17.50 8.33
CA GLY A 212 -4.94 -18.70 7.93
C GLY A 212 -6.19 -18.39 7.13
N LEU A 213 -6.97 -17.41 7.57
CA LEU A 213 -8.18 -16.96 6.88
C LEU A 213 -7.87 -16.35 5.51
N THR A 214 -6.75 -15.60 5.39
CA THR A 214 -6.30 -15.07 4.10
C THR A 214 -5.93 -16.18 3.13
N ALA A 215 -5.18 -17.19 3.58
CA ALA A 215 -4.84 -18.32 2.74
C ALA A 215 -6.10 -19.12 2.35
N ALA A 216 -7.04 -19.32 3.30
CA ALA A 216 -8.32 -19.97 3.04
C ALA A 216 -9.11 -19.25 1.92
N TYR A 217 -9.21 -17.93 2.00
CA TYR A 217 -9.91 -17.10 1.01
C TYR A 217 -9.33 -17.30 -0.39
N TYR A 218 -8.02 -17.10 -0.57
CA TYR A 218 -7.43 -17.18 -1.91
C TYR A 218 -7.38 -18.60 -2.47
N LEU A 219 -7.16 -19.62 -1.63
CA LEU A 219 -7.18 -21.02 -2.06
C LEU A 219 -8.60 -21.45 -2.46
N ALA A 220 -9.62 -21.06 -1.68
CA ALA A 220 -11.01 -21.34 -2.01
C ALA A 220 -11.43 -20.68 -3.33
N LEU A 221 -11.03 -19.42 -3.57
CA LEU A 221 -11.27 -18.75 -4.86
C LEU A 221 -10.62 -19.48 -6.04
N LYS A 222 -9.46 -20.12 -5.83
CA LYS A 222 -8.76 -20.92 -6.85
C LYS A 222 -9.34 -22.32 -7.05
N GLY A 223 -10.41 -22.68 -6.33
CA GLY A 223 -11.14 -23.94 -6.48
C GLY A 223 -10.62 -25.10 -5.62
N TYR A 224 -9.72 -24.85 -4.66
CA TYR A 224 -9.29 -25.86 -3.70
C TYR A 224 -10.37 -26.13 -2.65
N LYS A 225 -10.41 -27.37 -2.12
CA LYS A 225 -11.20 -27.73 -0.94
C LYS A 225 -10.40 -27.39 0.31
N VAL A 226 -10.84 -26.37 1.04
CA VAL A 226 -10.11 -25.87 2.20
C VAL A 226 -10.82 -26.23 3.49
N THR A 227 -10.09 -26.85 4.43
CA THR A 227 -10.54 -27.09 5.80
C THR A 227 -9.62 -26.34 6.76
N VAL A 228 -10.20 -25.54 7.67
CA VAL A 228 -9.49 -24.77 8.69
C VAL A 228 -9.72 -25.42 10.04
N ILE A 229 -8.64 -25.80 10.72
CA ILE A 229 -8.64 -26.34 12.09
C ILE A 229 -8.40 -25.19 13.07
N GLU A 230 -9.32 -24.94 14.00
CA GLU A 230 -9.23 -23.83 14.95
C GLU A 230 -9.47 -24.32 16.40
N ALA A 231 -8.56 -23.95 17.29
CA ALA A 231 -8.64 -24.33 18.71
C ALA A 231 -9.71 -23.56 19.49
N LEU A 232 -10.07 -22.35 19.04
CA LEU A 232 -11.11 -21.51 19.63
C LEU A 232 -12.50 -21.89 19.08
N PRO A 233 -13.59 -21.48 19.77
CA PRO A 233 -14.95 -21.73 19.29
C PRO A 233 -15.36 -20.82 18.11
N MET A 234 -14.46 -19.97 17.61
CA MET A 234 -14.73 -19.00 16.56
C MET A 234 -13.46 -18.64 15.76
N ALA A 235 -13.64 -18.20 14.51
CA ALA A 235 -12.55 -17.69 13.69
C ALA A 235 -12.16 -16.24 14.06
N GLY A 236 -11.03 -15.77 13.53
CA GLY A 236 -10.50 -14.42 13.68
C GLY A 236 -9.18 -14.36 14.47
N GLY A 237 -8.84 -15.38 15.26
CA GLY A 237 -7.62 -15.41 16.05
C GLY A 237 -7.46 -14.17 16.92
N MET A 238 -6.28 -13.51 16.90
CA MET A 238 -6.03 -12.31 17.72
C MET A 238 -6.88 -11.10 17.32
N MET A 239 -7.44 -11.03 16.11
CA MET A 239 -8.43 -10.00 15.75
C MET A 239 -9.69 -10.15 16.63
N MET A 240 -10.12 -11.37 16.89
CA MET A 240 -11.31 -11.68 17.67
C MET A 240 -11.08 -11.60 19.19
N VAL A 241 -9.96 -12.15 19.70
CA VAL A 241 -9.75 -12.32 21.13
C VAL A 241 -8.67 -11.42 21.73
N GLY A 242 -7.85 -10.75 20.92
CA GLY A 242 -6.78 -9.89 21.39
C GLY A 242 -7.09 -8.39 21.21
N ILE A 243 -7.66 -8.00 20.09
CA ILE A 243 -8.01 -6.60 19.84
C ILE A 243 -9.36 -6.28 20.51
N PRO A 244 -9.45 -5.25 21.36
CA PRO A 244 -10.70 -4.90 22.05
C PRO A 244 -11.83 -4.49 21.09
N ARG A 245 -13.06 -4.82 21.49
CA ARG A 245 -14.27 -4.55 20.69
C ARG A 245 -14.47 -3.06 20.36
N TYR A 246 -14.02 -2.15 21.21
CA TYR A 246 -14.14 -0.72 20.97
C TYR A 246 -13.20 -0.19 19.88
N ARG A 247 -12.17 -0.97 19.49
CA ARG A 247 -11.32 -0.72 18.30
C ARG A 247 -11.80 -1.52 17.10
N LEU A 248 -12.17 -2.79 17.32
CA LEU A 248 -12.59 -3.70 16.27
C LEU A 248 -13.90 -4.39 16.67
N PRO A 249 -15.06 -3.89 16.23
CA PRO A 249 -16.35 -4.52 16.46
C PRO A 249 -16.37 -5.96 15.95
N ARG A 250 -16.94 -6.87 16.71
CA ARG A 250 -17.01 -8.31 16.37
C ARG A 250 -17.78 -8.54 15.08
N GLU A 251 -18.83 -7.75 14.88
CA GLU A 251 -19.70 -7.78 13.71
C GLU A 251 -18.92 -7.57 12.40
N VAL A 252 -17.83 -6.79 12.44
CA VAL A 252 -16.95 -6.56 11.29
C VAL A 252 -16.17 -7.84 10.96
N ILE A 253 -15.61 -8.50 11.98
CA ILE A 253 -14.86 -9.74 11.80
C ILE A 253 -15.81 -10.85 11.30
N ASP A 254 -16.96 -11.01 11.96
CA ASP A 254 -17.95 -12.04 11.63
C ASP A 254 -18.41 -11.91 10.17
N ARG A 255 -18.64 -10.69 9.69
CA ARG A 255 -19.03 -10.43 8.28
C ARG A 255 -17.93 -10.81 7.30
N GLU A 256 -16.68 -10.42 7.56
CA GLU A 256 -15.57 -10.75 6.67
C GLU A 256 -15.20 -12.24 6.72
N VAL A 257 -15.41 -12.92 7.86
CA VAL A 257 -15.28 -14.37 7.96
C VAL A 257 -16.41 -15.10 7.22
N ALA A 258 -17.66 -14.62 7.34
CA ALA A 258 -18.80 -15.19 6.61
C ALA A 258 -18.57 -15.19 5.10
N MET A 259 -17.92 -14.15 4.55
CA MET A 259 -17.53 -14.12 3.13
C MET A 259 -16.58 -15.28 2.75
N ILE A 260 -15.75 -15.73 3.68
CA ILE A 260 -14.85 -16.88 3.46
C ILE A 260 -15.63 -18.18 3.54
N GLU A 261 -16.59 -18.30 4.47
CA GLU A 261 -17.49 -19.46 4.59
C GLU A 261 -18.36 -19.63 3.32
N GLU A 262 -18.86 -18.53 2.75
CA GLU A 262 -19.63 -18.55 1.49
C GLU A 262 -18.83 -19.13 0.30
N LEU A 263 -17.49 -19.08 0.32
CA LEU A 263 -16.66 -19.75 -0.68
C LEU A 263 -16.57 -21.26 -0.50
N GLY A 264 -17.21 -21.80 0.55
CA GLY A 264 -17.23 -23.24 0.85
C GLY A 264 -16.02 -23.71 1.65
N VAL A 265 -15.39 -22.83 2.43
CA VAL A 265 -14.35 -23.20 3.40
C VAL A 265 -15.00 -23.90 4.59
N GLU A 266 -14.51 -25.10 4.94
CA GLU A 266 -14.94 -25.85 6.12
C GLU A 266 -14.17 -25.40 7.35
N PHE A 267 -14.87 -25.10 8.46
CA PHE A 267 -14.25 -24.78 9.75
C PHE A 267 -14.50 -25.89 10.78
N ARG A 268 -13.41 -26.36 11.42
CA ARG A 268 -13.45 -27.29 12.54
C ARG A 268 -13.02 -26.55 13.79
N TYR A 269 -14.00 -25.94 14.46
CA TYR A 269 -13.80 -25.20 15.71
C TYR A 269 -13.58 -26.14 16.89
N ASN A 270 -13.07 -25.60 18.03
CA ASN A 270 -12.77 -26.34 19.25
C ASN A 270 -11.87 -27.58 19.02
N THR A 271 -11.04 -27.51 17.98
CA THR A 271 -10.15 -28.61 17.57
C THR A 271 -8.70 -28.11 17.64
N ARG A 272 -8.00 -28.50 18.70
CA ARG A 272 -6.62 -28.08 18.94
C ARG A 272 -5.64 -29.03 18.26
N PHE A 273 -4.89 -28.52 17.30
CA PHE A 273 -3.78 -29.25 16.67
C PHE A 273 -2.72 -29.66 17.70
N GLY A 274 -2.24 -30.92 17.60
CA GLY A 274 -1.28 -31.53 18.52
C GLY A 274 -1.90 -32.08 19.80
N LYS A 275 -3.24 -31.91 20.00
CA LYS A 275 -3.97 -32.48 21.12
C LYS A 275 -5.18 -33.29 20.66
N ASP A 276 -6.11 -32.66 19.95
CA ASP A 276 -7.36 -33.27 19.50
C ASP A 276 -7.20 -33.94 18.12
N VAL A 277 -6.29 -33.42 17.30
CA VAL A 277 -5.90 -33.94 15.99
C VAL A 277 -4.40 -33.79 15.78
N THR A 278 -3.77 -34.80 15.20
CA THR A 278 -2.32 -34.80 14.87
C THR A 278 -2.09 -34.60 13.38
N PHE A 279 -0.85 -34.32 13.01
CA PHE A 279 -0.46 -34.19 11.60
C PHE A 279 -0.69 -35.50 10.82
N GLU A 280 -0.42 -36.63 11.45
CA GLU A 280 -0.63 -37.97 10.85
C GLU A 280 -2.12 -38.27 10.64
N ASP A 281 -3.00 -37.80 11.51
CA ASP A 281 -4.44 -37.99 11.35
C ASP A 281 -4.92 -37.17 10.13
N LEU A 282 -4.51 -35.91 10.01
CA LEU A 282 -4.83 -35.08 8.88
C LEU A 282 -4.26 -35.62 7.54
N LYS A 283 -3.06 -36.17 7.55
CA LYS A 283 -2.52 -36.90 6.39
C LYS A 283 -3.38 -38.08 5.95
N LYS A 284 -3.90 -38.86 6.89
CA LYS A 284 -4.81 -39.98 6.59
C LYS A 284 -6.14 -39.51 6.01
N GLU A 285 -6.58 -38.28 6.30
CA GLU A 285 -7.76 -37.67 5.70
C GLU A 285 -7.55 -37.27 4.23
N GLY A 286 -6.31 -37.36 3.72
CA GLY A 286 -5.97 -37.14 2.32
C GLY A 286 -5.87 -35.64 1.95
N PHE A 287 -5.32 -34.82 2.82
CA PHE A 287 -4.92 -33.44 2.47
C PHE A 287 -3.61 -33.45 1.67
N ASP A 288 -3.57 -32.65 0.59
CA ASP A 288 -2.45 -32.57 -0.35
C ASP A 288 -1.40 -31.52 0.06
N ALA A 289 -1.79 -30.52 0.84
CA ALA A 289 -0.90 -29.51 1.41
C ALA A 289 -1.41 -28.99 2.77
N PHE A 290 -0.47 -28.44 3.56
CA PHE A 290 -0.72 -27.95 4.91
C PHE A 290 -0.21 -26.52 5.08
N PHE A 291 -1.00 -25.68 5.75
CA PHE A 291 -0.60 -24.34 6.11
C PHE A 291 -0.67 -24.10 7.61
N LEU A 292 0.47 -23.77 8.23
CA LEU A 292 0.59 -23.55 9.67
C LEU A 292 0.49 -22.05 9.98
N ALA A 293 -0.56 -21.63 10.70
CA ALA A 293 -0.89 -20.24 11.02
C ALA A 293 -1.39 -20.08 12.47
N ILE A 294 -0.82 -20.80 13.42
CA ILE A 294 -1.27 -20.88 14.83
C ILE A 294 -1.08 -19.60 15.64
N GLY A 295 -0.32 -18.62 15.14
CA GLY A 295 -0.07 -17.35 15.83
C GLY A 295 0.83 -17.45 17.06
N ALA A 296 0.74 -16.44 17.95
CA ALA A 296 1.46 -16.34 19.21
C ALA A 296 0.47 -15.97 20.33
N HIS A 297 0.08 -16.93 21.16
CA HIS A 297 -1.02 -16.81 22.11
C HIS A 297 -0.62 -16.83 23.59
N LYS A 298 0.68 -16.80 23.92
CA LYS A 298 1.19 -16.75 25.29
C LYS A 298 1.96 -15.46 25.53
N SER A 299 1.77 -14.81 26.67
CA SER A 299 2.58 -13.67 27.06
C SER A 299 3.94 -14.10 27.61
N TYR A 300 4.94 -13.22 27.52
CA TYR A 300 6.17 -13.37 28.29
C TYR A 300 5.94 -13.00 29.75
N LYS A 301 6.61 -13.73 30.66
CA LYS A 301 6.67 -13.39 32.09
C LYS A 301 7.70 -12.29 32.34
N LEU A 302 7.53 -11.54 33.43
CA LEU A 302 8.51 -10.54 33.90
C LEU A 302 9.80 -11.19 34.39
N ASN A 303 9.70 -12.40 34.95
CA ASN A 303 10.76 -13.15 35.61
C ASN A 303 11.40 -12.36 36.76
N ILE A 304 10.57 -11.78 37.62
CA ILE A 304 10.95 -11.03 38.82
C ILE A 304 10.41 -11.72 40.07
N PRO A 305 11.03 -11.53 41.27
CA PRO A 305 10.51 -12.05 42.54
C PRO A 305 9.03 -11.66 42.74
N GLY A 306 8.26 -12.55 43.33
CA GLY A 306 6.86 -12.37 43.65
C GLY A 306 5.88 -12.64 42.48
N GLU A 307 6.38 -12.79 41.23
CA GLU A 307 5.48 -12.96 40.04
C GLU A 307 4.64 -14.25 40.11
N GLU A 308 5.13 -15.32 40.73
CA GLU A 308 4.42 -16.60 40.85
C GLU A 308 3.87 -16.85 42.25
N GLU A 309 4.08 -15.93 43.18
CA GLU A 309 3.76 -16.13 44.60
C GLU A 309 2.39 -15.54 44.97
N TYR A 310 1.93 -14.54 44.25
CA TYR A 310 0.74 -13.79 44.60
C TYR A 310 -0.37 -13.87 43.54
N GLU A 311 -1.63 -13.96 44.01
CA GLU A 311 -2.82 -13.74 43.17
C GLU A 311 -2.91 -12.29 42.76
N GLY A 312 -3.37 -12.01 41.52
CA GLY A 312 -3.53 -10.70 40.96
C GLY A 312 -2.49 -10.37 39.87
N ILE A 313 -1.63 -11.34 39.51
CA ILE A 313 -0.78 -11.23 38.32
C ILE A 313 -1.49 -11.97 37.19
N ILE A 314 -1.80 -11.24 36.11
CA ILE A 314 -2.72 -11.71 35.08
C ILE A 314 -2.03 -11.60 33.71
N ASP A 315 -1.98 -12.70 32.94
CA ASP A 315 -1.51 -12.68 31.57
C ASP A 315 -2.34 -11.74 30.69
N ALA A 316 -1.68 -10.80 29.99
CA ALA A 316 -2.34 -9.77 29.19
C ALA A 316 -3.24 -10.35 28.08
N ILE A 317 -2.77 -11.40 27.40
CA ILE A 317 -3.52 -12.03 26.31
C ILE A 317 -4.71 -12.82 26.86
N GLU A 318 -4.52 -13.51 27.95
CA GLU A 318 -5.61 -14.22 28.62
C GLU A 318 -6.67 -13.24 29.16
N PHE A 319 -6.24 -12.12 29.74
CA PHE A 319 -7.16 -11.05 30.19
C PHE A 319 -8.01 -10.52 29.03
N LEU A 320 -7.37 -10.11 27.93
CA LEU A 320 -8.10 -9.59 26.75
C LEU A 320 -9.03 -10.67 26.15
N ARG A 321 -8.58 -11.94 26.09
CA ARG A 321 -9.39 -13.06 25.63
C ARG A 321 -10.64 -13.26 26.47
N ARG A 322 -10.52 -13.29 27.78
CA ARG A 322 -11.64 -13.45 28.72
C ARG A 322 -12.64 -12.32 28.57
N VAL A 323 -12.16 -11.08 28.47
CA VAL A 323 -13.02 -9.91 28.20
C VAL A 323 -13.69 -10.00 26.84
N ALA A 324 -12.98 -10.42 25.81
CA ALA A 324 -13.52 -10.61 24.46
C ALA A 324 -14.62 -11.68 24.43
N LEU A 325 -14.49 -12.75 25.23
CA LEU A 325 -15.47 -13.82 25.39
C LEU A 325 -16.64 -13.46 26.32
N GLY A 326 -16.69 -12.23 26.83
CA GLY A 326 -17.85 -11.73 27.59
C GLY A 326 -17.62 -11.54 29.08
N GLU A 327 -16.46 -11.89 29.61
CA GLU A 327 -16.16 -11.60 31.02
C GLU A 327 -16.08 -10.10 31.27
N ARG A 328 -16.64 -9.62 32.40
CA ARG A 328 -16.71 -8.22 32.78
C ARG A 328 -16.22 -7.98 34.21
N HIS A 329 -15.37 -8.88 34.70
CA HIS A 329 -14.79 -8.73 36.03
C HIS A 329 -13.60 -7.75 35.99
N MET A 330 -13.61 -6.81 36.90
CA MET A 330 -12.52 -5.87 37.13
C MET A 330 -11.34 -6.63 37.78
N PRO A 331 -10.11 -6.52 37.21
CA PRO A 331 -8.95 -7.23 37.76
C PRO A 331 -8.51 -6.70 39.13
N GLY A 332 -8.82 -5.46 39.42
CA GLY A 332 -8.53 -4.74 40.67
C GLY A 332 -8.92 -3.28 40.52
N LYS A 333 -8.92 -2.51 41.60
CA LYS A 333 -9.17 -1.05 41.53
C LYS A 333 -7.93 -0.31 40.99
N ARG A 334 -6.74 -0.71 41.44
CA ARG A 334 -5.44 -0.13 41.06
C ARG A 334 -4.69 -1.15 40.23
N VAL A 335 -4.41 -0.87 39.00
CA VAL A 335 -3.85 -1.81 38.03
C VAL A 335 -2.57 -1.23 37.41
N ALA A 336 -1.46 -1.97 37.51
CA ALA A 336 -0.24 -1.68 36.79
C ALA A 336 -0.16 -2.57 35.53
N VAL A 337 -0.10 -1.95 34.36
CA VAL A 337 0.13 -2.62 33.07
C VAL A 337 1.58 -2.43 32.67
N ILE A 338 2.32 -3.51 32.51
CA ILE A 338 3.77 -3.43 32.24
C ILE A 338 4.03 -3.58 30.74
N GLY A 339 4.50 -2.52 30.10
CA GLY A 339 4.83 -2.53 28.68
C GLY A 339 4.49 -1.24 27.96
N GLY A 340 4.93 -1.08 26.69
CA GLY A 340 4.71 0.13 25.90
C GLY A 340 4.22 -0.14 24.48
N GLY A 341 3.74 -1.37 24.20
CA GLY A 341 3.17 -1.76 22.91
C GLY A 341 1.65 -1.64 22.86
N ASN A 342 1.05 -1.85 21.68
CA ASN A 342 -0.41 -1.78 21.48
C ASN A 342 -1.19 -2.66 22.48
N VAL A 343 -0.67 -3.84 22.81
CA VAL A 343 -1.31 -4.75 23.81
C VAL A 343 -1.40 -4.10 25.18
N ALA A 344 -0.37 -3.36 25.61
CA ALA A 344 -0.38 -2.66 26.90
C ALA A 344 -1.45 -1.57 26.91
N ILE A 345 -1.57 -0.81 25.81
CA ILE A 345 -2.59 0.22 25.66
C ILE A 345 -4.00 -0.39 25.64
N ASP A 346 -4.18 -1.48 24.89
CA ASP A 346 -5.47 -2.22 24.84
C ASP A 346 -5.90 -2.74 26.21
N VAL A 347 -4.95 -3.31 26.98
CA VAL A 347 -5.19 -3.76 28.36
C VAL A 347 -5.59 -2.59 29.26
N ALA A 348 -4.81 -1.49 29.25
CA ALA A 348 -5.05 -0.33 30.10
C ALA A 348 -6.42 0.32 29.83
N ARG A 349 -6.73 0.56 28.57
CA ARG A 349 -8.02 1.12 28.14
C ARG A 349 -9.19 0.17 28.47
N THR A 350 -8.96 -1.14 28.40
CA THR A 350 -9.95 -2.15 28.79
C THR A 350 -10.19 -2.11 30.30
N CYS A 351 -9.16 -1.97 31.14
CA CYS A 351 -9.28 -1.82 32.58
C CYS A 351 -10.13 -0.60 32.96
N ILE A 352 -9.92 0.58 32.31
CA ILE A 352 -10.77 1.77 32.50
C ILE A 352 -12.25 1.43 32.25
N ARG A 353 -12.55 0.75 31.14
CA ARG A 353 -13.93 0.34 30.76
C ARG A 353 -14.57 -0.64 31.70
N LEU A 354 -13.77 -1.45 32.40
CA LEU A 354 -14.23 -2.37 33.43
C LEU A 354 -14.45 -1.67 34.79
N GLY A 355 -14.08 -0.38 34.91
CA GLY A 355 -14.32 0.43 36.12
C GLY A 355 -13.14 0.49 37.09
N CYS A 356 -11.92 0.11 36.67
CA CYS A 356 -10.72 0.33 37.46
C CYS A 356 -10.53 1.84 37.69
N SER A 357 -10.22 2.22 38.92
CA SER A 357 -10.15 3.66 39.33
C SER A 357 -8.77 4.26 39.12
N ASP A 358 -7.73 3.46 39.14
CA ASP A 358 -6.34 3.86 38.94
C ASP A 358 -5.70 2.83 37.99
N VAL A 359 -5.40 3.24 36.76
CA VAL A 359 -4.76 2.40 35.75
C VAL A 359 -3.49 3.06 35.28
N ARG A 360 -2.37 2.39 35.48
CA ARG A 360 -1.04 2.91 35.21
C ARG A 360 -0.28 2.01 34.25
N VAL A 361 0.20 2.60 33.15
CA VAL A 361 1.15 1.95 32.25
C VAL A 361 2.57 2.22 32.74
N VAL A 362 3.28 1.18 33.13
CA VAL A 362 4.68 1.24 33.56
C VAL A 362 5.58 0.85 32.40
N TYR A 363 6.38 1.77 31.94
CA TYR A 363 7.24 1.58 30.79
C TYR A 363 8.70 1.97 31.06
N ARG A 364 9.62 1.07 30.70
CA ARG A 364 11.05 1.19 30.99
C ARG A 364 11.83 2.18 30.14
N ARG A 365 11.19 2.80 29.11
CA ARG A 365 11.75 3.84 28.22
C ARG A 365 10.89 5.09 28.26
N THR A 366 11.18 6.06 27.36
CA THR A 366 10.36 7.27 27.21
C THR A 366 9.21 7.05 26.21
N ARG A 367 8.38 8.09 26.06
CA ARG A 367 7.26 8.09 25.12
C ARG A 367 7.71 7.88 23.66
N GLU A 368 8.87 8.45 23.29
CA GLU A 368 9.40 8.38 21.94
C GLU A 368 9.81 6.95 21.54
N GLU A 369 10.18 6.12 22.49
CA GLU A 369 10.50 4.72 22.25
C GLU A 369 9.30 3.77 22.36
N MET A 370 8.10 4.27 22.62
CA MET A 370 6.91 3.41 22.64
C MET A 370 6.61 2.86 21.24
N PRO A 371 6.47 1.53 21.07
CA PRO A 371 6.05 0.96 19.80
C PRO A 371 4.53 1.00 19.58
N ALA A 372 3.76 1.48 20.55
CA ALA A 372 2.32 1.66 20.43
C ALA A 372 1.99 2.80 19.44
N ASP A 373 0.83 2.72 18.81
CA ASP A 373 0.31 3.78 17.94
C ASP A 373 0.09 5.06 18.76
N VAL A 374 0.60 6.19 18.27
CA VAL A 374 0.57 7.47 18.97
C VAL A 374 -0.86 7.90 19.27
N GLU A 375 -1.78 7.75 18.32
CA GLU A 375 -3.20 8.09 18.48
C GLU A 375 -3.87 7.24 19.60
N GLU A 376 -3.48 5.96 19.71
CA GLU A 376 -3.98 5.08 20.77
C GLU A 376 -3.44 5.46 22.17
N VAL A 377 -2.19 5.94 22.23
CA VAL A 377 -1.58 6.44 23.48
C VAL A 377 -2.28 7.72 23.93
N GLU A 378 -2.51 8.67 23.01
CA GLU A 378 -3.23 9.91 23.28
C GLU A 378 -4.66 9.65 23.77
N GLN A 379 -5.38 8.75 23.11
CA GLN A 379 -6.73 8.35 23.53
C GLN A 379 -6.73 7.66 24.92
N ALA A 380 -5.69 6.89 25.25
CA ALA A 380 -5.57 6.27 26.56
C ALA A 380 -5.40 7.34 27.68
N GLU A 381 -4.58 8.36 27.45
CA GLU A 381 -4.42 9.51 28.37
C GLU A 381 -5.73 10.28 28.55
N GLU A 382 -6.45 10.58 27.47
CA GLU A 382 -7.77 11.22 27.52
C GLU A 382 -8.77 10.38 28.33
N GLU A 383 -8.69 9.05 28.24
CA GLU A 383 -9.54 8.12 29.00
C GLU A 383 -9.13 8.01 30.47
N GLY A 384 -8.00 8.58 30.87
CA GLY A 384 -7.53 8.64 32.26
C GLY A 384 -6.52 7.57 32.64
N VAL A 385 -5.83 6.97 31.66
CA VAL A 385 -4.67 6.09 31.91
C VAL A 385 -3.47 6.96 32.27
N GLU A 386 -2.80 6.62 33.38
CA GLU A 386 -1.55 7.26 33.77
C GLU A 386 -0.33 6.53 33.18
N PHE A 387 0.72 7.28 32.83
CA PHE A 387 1.97 6.72 32.30
C PHE A 387 3.14 6.99 33.24
N SER A 388 3.86 5.93 33.59
CA SER A 388 5.13 5.97 34.33
C SER A 388 6.26 5.54 33.42
N PHE A 389 6.93 6.53 32.83
CA PHE A 389 8.09 6.32 31.98
C PHE A 389 9.36 6.10 32.79
N LEU A 390 10.40 5.52 32.16
CA LEU A 390 11.69 5.26 32.76
C LEU A 390 11.58 4.51 34.09
N SER A 391 10.67 3.51 34.15
CA SER A 391 10.37 2.72 35.34
C SER A 391 10.51 1.24 35.02
N ILE A 392 11.43 0.56 35.67
CA ILE A 392 11.74 -0.87 35.49
C ILE A 392 11.17 -1.66 36.69
N PRO A 393 10.21 -2.54 36.48
CA PRO A 393 9.74 -3.45 37.55
C PRO A 393 10.86 -4.41 37.95
N VAL A 394 11.05 -4.57 39.26
CA VAL A 394 12.09 -5.45 39.85
C VAL A 394 11.54 -6.47 40.81
N GLU A 395 10.37 -6.22 41.42
CA GLU A 395 9.74 -7.15 42.36
C GLU A 395 8.24 -6.87 42.47
N VAL A 396 7.44 -7.89 42.70
CA VAL A 396 6.04 -7.78 43.10
C VAL A 396 5.93 -8.13 44.58
N GLY A 397 5.44 -7.17 45.37
CA GLY A 397 5.15 -7.38 46.79
C GLY A 397 3.69 -7.74 47.03
N GLY A 398 3.45 -8.58 48.01
CA GLY A 398 2.10 -8.99 48.35
C GLY A 398 1.88 -9.23 49.83
N GLU A 399 0.62 -9.34 50.22
CA GLU A 399 0.19 -9.66 51.59
C GLU A 399 -1.01 -10.61 51.53
N ASN A 400 -1.02 -11.61 52.43
CA ASN A 400 -2.06 -12.65 52.48
C ASN A 400 -2.34 -13.35 51.15
N GLY A 401 -1.26 -13.61 50.36
CA GLY A 401 -1.33 -14.26 49.06
C GLY A 401 -1.82 -13.40 47.91
N LYS A 402 -2.01 -12.09 48.11
CA LYS A 402 -2.49 -11.15 47.09
C LYS A 402 -1.49 -10.01 46.79
N VAL A 403 -1.42 -9.59 45.58
CA VAL A 403 -0.60 -8.44 45.14
C VAL A 403 -1.04 -7.17 45.89
N LYS A 404 -0.06 -6.37 46.34
CA LYS A 404 -0.25 -5.09 47.04
C LYS A 404 0.62 -3.98 46.51
N ALA A 405 1.81 -4.31 46.00
CA ALA A 405 2.77 -3.32 45.52
C ALA A 405 3.56 -3.83 44.33
N LEU A 406 3.95 -2.92 43.47
CA LEU A 406 4.94 -3.13 42.42
C LEU A 406 6.16 -2.27 42.75
N HIS A 407 7.30 -2.92 43.02
CA HIS A 407 8.58 -2.29 43.24
C HIS A 407 9.28 -2.04 41.90
N CYS A 408 9.75 -0.83 41.68
CA CYS A 408 10.43 -0.40 40.46
C CYS A 408 11.71 0.37 40.77
N LEU A 409 12.64 0.35 39.83
CA LEU A 409 13.80 1.25 39.76
C LEU A 409 13.59 2.25 38.61
N ARG A 410 14.13 3.46 38.78
CA ARG A 410 14.22 4.40 37.65
C ARG A 410 15.20 3.90 36.61
N ALA A 411 15.03 4.31 35.37
CA ALA A 411 15.92 4.00 34.26
C ALA A 411 16.53 5.26 33.64
N GLU A 412 17.74 5.13 33.14
CA GLU A 412 18.36 6.06 32.20
C GLU A 412 18.47 5.36 30.83
N LEU A 413 18.48 6.17 29.75
CA LEU A 413 18.57 5.63 28.40
C LEU A 413 20.04 5.61 27.94
N GLY A 414 20.56 4.42 27.72
CA GLY A 414 21.85 4.15 27.12
C GLY A 414 21.83 4.11 25.59
N PRO A 415 22.88 3.55 24.96
CA PRO A 415 22.94 3.35 23.52
C PRO A 415 21.79 2.51 22.98
N PRO A 416 21.47 2.65 21.67
CA PRO A 416 20.44 1.82 21.01
C PRO A 416 20.75 0.32 21.13
N ASP A 417 19.69 -0.49 21.30
CA ASP A 417 19.73 -1.96 21.21
C ASP A 417 19.54 -2.44 19.75
N ASP A 418 19.51 -3.76 19.54
CA ASP A 418 19.30 -4.38 18.21
C ASP A 418 18.00 -3.98 17.52
N SER A 419 17.03 -3.40 18.26
CA SER A 419 15.78 -2.87 17.70
C SER A 419 15.88 -1.39 17.30
N GLY A 420 17.06 -0.76 17.49
CA GLY A 420 17.29 0.66 17.26
C GLY A 420 16.76 1.58 18.36
N ARG A 421 16.15 1.04 19.42
CA ARG A 421 15.64 1.82 20.57
C ARG A 421 16.68 1.88 21.67
N ARG A 422 16.77 3.01 22.36
CA ARG A 422 17.73 3.20 23.45
C ARG A 422 17.50 2.19 24.57
N ARG A 423 18.60 1.58 25.06
CA ARG A 423 18.55 0.55 26.11
C ARG A 423 18.24 1.18 27.47
N PRO A 424 17.23 0.69 28.21
CA PRO A 424 17.00 1.17 29.57
C PRO A 424 18.06 0.56 30.53
N ILE A 425 18.71 1.42 31.29
CA ILE A 425 19.73 1.05 32.31
C ILE A 425 19.13 1.40 33.66
N PRO A 426 19.00 0.43 34.60
CA PRO A 426 18.48 0.74 35.93
C PRO A 426 19.43 1.62 36.72
N VAL A 427 18.89 2.58 37.47
CA VAL A 427 19.64 3.47 38.38
C VAL A 427 19.53 2.86 39.76
N GLU A 428 20.70 2.46 40.32
CA GLU A 428 20.75 1.89 41.69
C GLU A 428 20.33 2.90 42.74
N GLY A 429 19.58 2.45 43.77
CA GLY A 429 19.08 3.29 44.85
C GLY A 429 17.95 4.25 44.47
N SER A 430 17.36 4.07 43.31
CA SER A 430 16.20 4.87 42.84
C SER A 430 14.86 4.18 43.07
N ASP A 431 14.79 3.37 44.10
CA ASP A 431 13.64 2.55 44.46
C ASP A 431 12.37 3.39 44.62
N HIS A 432 11.30 2.92 44.03
CA HIS A 432 9.97 3.50 44.18
C HIS A 432 8.89 2.42 44.05
N PHE A 433 7.72 2.67 44.61
CA PHE A 433 6.67 1.69 44.74
C PHE A 433 5.35 2.24 44.23
N TYR A 434 4.59 1.39 43.57
CA TYR A 434 3.20 1.63 43.22
C TYR A 434 2.30 0.70 44.04
N GLU A 435 1.31 1.25 44.72
CA GLU A 435 0.27 0.43 45.34
C GLU A 435 -0.66 -0.08 44.25
N VAL A 436 -0.81 -1.40 44.17
CA VAL A 436 -1.58 -2.07 43.11
C VAL A 436 -2.35 -3.26 43.66
N ASP A 437 -3.50 -3.53 43.05
CA ASP A 437 -4.31 -4.71 43.36
C ASP A 437 -4.12 -5.78 42.26
N ALA A 438 -3.63 -5.39 41.09
CA ALA A 438 -3.27 -6.30 40.00
C ALA A 438 -2.08 -5.78 39.19
N VAL A 439 -1.28 -6.71 38.64
CA VAL A 439 -0.19 -6.47 37.69
C VAL A 439 -0.46 -7.26 36.42
N ILE A 440 -0.41 -6.61 35.25
CA ILE A 440 -0.68 -7.24 33.96
C ILE A 440 0.54 -7.06 33.04
N PRO A 441 1.41 -8.08 32.94
CA PRO A 441 2.56 -8.05 32.03
C PRO A 441 2.12 -8.07 30.56
N ALA A 442 2.47 -7.01 29.80
CA ALA A 442 2.20 -6.85 28.37
C ALA A 442 3.49 -6.57 27.58
N ILE A 443 4.54 -7.36 27.88
CA ILE A 443 5.91 -7.17 27.38
C ILE A 443 6.23 -7.99 26.12
N GLY A 444 5.24 -8.56 25.49
CA GLY A 444 5.34 -9.33 24.25
C GLY A 444 4.71 -10.71 24.35
N GLN A 445 4.71 -11.42 23.25
CA GLN A 445 4.03 -12.70 23.08
C GLN A 445 5.01 -13.77 22.58
N GLN A 446 4.69 -15.02 22.82
CA GLN A 446 5.46 -16.18 22.37
C GLN A 446 4.55 -17.27 21.79
N ILE A 447 5.15 -18.06 20.90
CA ILE A 447 4.49 -19.17 20.22
C ILE A 447 4.40 -20.38 21.16
N ASP A 448 3.28 -21.07 21.15
CA ASP A 448 3.15 -22.38 21.83
C ASP A 448 3.67 -23.51 20.93
N ILE A 449 4.97 -23.75 20.97
CA ILE A 449 5.62 -24.75 20.13
C ILE A 449 5.23 -26.19 20.49
N LYS A 450 4.66 -26.46 21.70
CA LYS A 450 4.31 -27.80 22.15
C LYS A 450 3.29 -28.47 21.24
N CYS A 451 2.37 -27.70 20.66
CA CYS A 451 1.37 -28.26 19.74
C CYS A 451 1.99 -28.75 18.40
N MET A 452 3.24 -28.39 18.10
CA MET A 452 3.96 -28.81 16.90
C MET A 452 4.89 -30.01 17.10
N GLU A 453 5.00 -30.57 18.31
CA GLU A 453 5.90 -31.70 18.62
C GLU A 453 5.56 -32.93 17.78
N SER A 454 4.31 -33.13 17.38
CA SER A 454 3.88 -34.21 16.50
C SER A 454 4.35 -34.09 15.07
N LEU A 455 4.86 -32.90 14.62
CA LEU A 455 5.34 -32.66 13.28
C LEU A 455 6.87 -32.54 13.28
N SER A 456 7.53 -33.69 13.06
CA SER A 456 8.99 -33.75 13.03
C SER A 456 9.59 -33.08 11.81
N GLY A 457 10.84 -32.63 11.92
CA GLY A 457 11.60 -32.05 10.80
C GLY A 457 11.47 -30.52 10.62
N LEU A 458 10.61 -29.84 11.38
CA LEU A 458 10.52 -28.39 11.38
C LEU A 458 11.79 -27.75 11.95
N LYS A 459 12.26 -26.66 11.32
CA LYS A 459 13.43 -25.89 11.79
C LYS A 459 12.97 -24.62 12.50
N TRP A 460 13.57 -24.34 13.64
CA TRP A 460 13.25 -23.20 14.50
C TRP A 460 14.41 -22.21 14.59
N SER A 461 14.10 -20.94 14.64
CA SER A 461 15.07 -19.87 14.87
C SER A 461 15.50 -19.81 16.35
N LYS A 462 16.56 -19.04 16.65
CA LYS A 462 16.98 -18.75 18.04
C LYS A 462 15.88 -18.05 18.86
N ARG A 463 14.97 -17.32 18.19
CA ARG A 463 13.82 -16.63 18.81
C ARG A 463 12.58 -17.52 18.94
N ARG A 464 12.70 -18.82 18.68
CA ARG A 464 11.61 -19.81 18.69
C ARG A 464 10.49 -19.51 17.70
N THR A 465 10.79 -18.85 16.58
CA THR A 465 9.90 -18.73 15.43
C THR A 465 10.21 -19.82 14.42
N LEU A 466 9.21 -20.23 13.63
CA LEU A 466 9.40 -21.25 12.59
C LEU A 466 10.19 -20.68 11.41
N THR A 467 11.20 -21.40 10.95
CA THR A 467 12.01 -20.97 9.79
C THR A 467 11.34 -21.41 8.50
N VAL A 468 11.13 -20.47 7.59
CA VAL A 468 10.59 -20.71 6.24
C VAL A 468 11.44 -20.03 5.18
N ASN A 469 11.26 -20.43 3.94
CA ASN A 469 11.69 -19.64 2.81
C ASN A 469 10.81 -18.37 2.74
N THR A 470 11.38 -17.19 2.85
CA THR A 470 10.63 -15.91 2.94
C THR A 470 9.90 -15.52 1.65
N ILE A 471 10.24 -16.15 0.52
CA ILE A 471 9.59 -15.92 -0.78
C ILE A 471 8.40 -16.88 -0.94
N THR A 472 8.61 -18.17 -0.66
CA THR A 472 7.65 -19.24 -0.95
C THR A 472 6.85 -19.69 0.28
N MET A 473 7.18 -19.20 1.47
CA MET A 473 6.57 -19.62 2.75
C MET A 473 6.70 -21.12 3.05
N GLU A 474 7.53 -21.85 2.30
CA GLU A 474 7.80 -23.28 2.52
C GLU A 474 8.61 -23.50 3.80
N THR A 475 8.23 -24.48 4.57
CA THR A 475 9.00 -24.96 5.72
C THR A 475 10.09 -25.94 5.28
N SER A 476 10.79 -26.54 6.25
CA SER A 476 11.73 -27.64 5.99
C SER A 476 11.04 -28.99 5.72
N VAL A 477 9.72 -29.06 5.80
CA VAL A 477 8.91 -30.25 5.54
C VAL A 477 8.14 -30.04 4.24
N GLU A 478 8.28 -30.97 3.30
CA GLU A 478 7.63 -30.89 2.00
C GLU A 478 6.11 -30.83 2.10
N GLY A 479 5.47 -29.97 1.31
CA GLY A 479 4.02 -29.76 1.31
C GLY A 479 3.49 -29.01 2.54
N VAL A 480 4.39 -28.51 3.42
CA VAL A 480 4.04 -27.75 4.62
C VAL A 480 4.54 -26.33 4.51
N PHE A 481 3.63 -25.37 4.61
CA PHE A 481 3.86 -23.94 4.51
C PHE A 481 3.53 -23.25 5.85
N ALA A 482 4.10 -22.09 6.11
CA ALA A 482 3.76 -21.33 7.31
C ALA A 482 3.90 -19.82 7.12
N ALA A 483 3.08 -19.04 7.85
CA ALA A 483 3.19 -17.58 7.92
C ALA A 483 2.55 -17.00 9.20
N GLY A 484 2.44 -15.68 9.24
CA GLY A 484 1.95 -14.93 10.41
C GLY A 484 2.92 -14.97 11.58
N ASP A 485 2.40 -14.78 12.79
CA ASP A 485 3.23 -14.65 14.01
C ASP A 485 4.06 -15.91 14.30
N LEU A 486 3.65 -17.07 13.80
CA LEU A 486 4.44 -18.29 13.89
C LEU A 486 5.84 -18.15 13.26
N VAL A 487 5.94 -17.35 12.20
CA VAL A 487 7.16 -17.12 11.42
C VAL A 487 7.84 -15.80 11.80
N LEU A 488 7.06 -14.72 11.89
CA LEU A 488 7.58 -13.36 12.13
C LEU A 488 7.84 -13.09 13.62
N GLY A 489 7.23 -13.85 14.53
CA GLY A 489 6.96 -13.42 15.89
C GLY A 489 5.72 -12.52 15.92
N PRO A 490 5.32 -11.99 17.09
CA PRO A 490 4.17 -11.08 17.19
C PRO A 490 4.30 -9.89 16.24
N ALA A 491 3.39 -9.80 15.28
CA ALA A 491 3.42 -8.83 14.18
C ALA A 491 2.04 -8.20 13.98
N THR A 492 1.85 -7.50 12.87
CA THR A 492 0.59 -6.81 12.57
C THR A 492 -0.37 -7.70 11.76
N VAL A 493 -1.67 -7.36 11.81
CA VAL A 493 -2.70 -8.03 11.02
C VAL A 493 -2.37 -7.99 9.52
N VAL A 494 -1.90 -6.85 9.00
CA VAL A 494 -1.59 -6.71 7.58
C VAL A 494 -0.34 -7.49 7.14
N GLU A 495 0.63 -7.70 8.02
CA GLU A 495 1.78 -8.58 7.77
C GLU A 495 1.36 -10.05 7.72
N ALA A 496 0.48 -10.45 8.64
CA ALA A 496 -0.10 -11.80 8.64
C ALA A 496 -0.92 -12.06 7.37
N ILE A 497 -1.71 -11.09 6.91
CA ILE A 497 -2.44 -11.14 5.63
C ILE A 497 -1.47 -11.30 4.46
N GLY A 498 -0.44 -10.47 4.38
CA GLY A 498 0.59 -10.56 3.34
C GLY A 498 1.29 -11.93 3.31
N GLY A 499 1.58 -12.49 4.49
CA GLY A 499 2.13 -13.84 4.64
C GLY A 499 1.16 -14.93 4.15
N GLY A 500 -0.10 -14.85 4.56
CA GLY A 500 -1.16 -15.79 4.14
C GLY A 500 -1.42 -15.77 2.63
N LYS A 501 -1.39 -14.58 2.01
CA LYS A 501 -1.51 -14.44 0.55
C LYS A 501 -0.34 -15.11 -0.16
N ARG A 502 0.91 -14.82 0.24
CA ARG A 502 2.10 -15.48 -0.36
C ARG A 502 2.07 -16.99 -0.18
N ALA A 503 1.64 -17.49 0.99
CA ALA A 503 1.49 -18.91 1.22
C ALA A 503 0.44 -19.53 0.28
N ALA A 504 -0.71 -18.89 0.08
CA ALA A 504 -1.74 -19.36 -0.84
C ALA A 504 -1.24 -19.44 -2.30
N GLU A 505 -0.47 -18.45 -2.74
CA GLU A 505 0.16 -18.45 -4.08
C GLU A 505 1.20 -19.59 -4.19
N ALA A 506 2.01 -19.82 -3.16
CA ALA A 506 3.01 -20.86 -3.14
C ALA A 506 2.40 -22.28 -3.09
N ILE A 507 1.34 -22.47 -2.30
CA ILE A 507 0.57 -23.73 -2.24
C ILE A 507 -0.07 -24.02 -3.59
N ASP A 508 -0.68 -23.03 -4.25
CA ASP A 508 -1.25 -23.17 -5.60
C ASP A 508 -0.20 -23.63 -6.62
N ARG A 509 0.99 -23.02 -6.59
CA ARG A 509 2.11 -23.42 -7.47
C ARG A 509 2.59 -24.85 -7.17
N TYR A 510 2.74 -25.17 -5.88
CA TYR A 510 3.15 -26.53 -5.44
C TYR A 510 2.17 -27.60 -5.92
N LEU A 511 0.87 -27.40 -5.67
CA LEU A 511 -0.17 -28.35 -6.07
C LEU A 511 -0.39 -28.41 -7.60
N SER A 512 -0.05 -27.35 -8.32
CA SER A 512 -0.10 -27.31 -9.80
C SER A 512 1.18 -27.81 -10.47
N GLY A 513 2.23 -28.18 -9.70
CA GLY A 513 3.52 -28.57 -10.24
C GLY A 513 4.30 -27.43 -10.92
N ILE A 514 3.95 -26.16 -10.62
CA ILE A 514 4.61 -24.96 -11.17
C ILE A 514 5.82 -24.61 -10.30
N PRO A 515 7.00 -24.37 -10.89
CA PRO A 515 8.18 -23.96 -10.12
C PRO A 515 7.92 -22.74 -9.24
N GLN A 516 8.44 -22.75 -8.00
CA GLN A 516 8.36 -21.63 -7.10
C GLN A 516 9.16 -20.42 -7.60
N PRO A 517 8.72 -19.18 -7.30
CA PRO A 517 9.41 -17.98 -7.72
C PRO A 517 10.77 -17.84 -7.00
N LYS A 518 11.79 -17.34 -7.71
CA LYS A 518 13.12 -17.08 -7.13
C LYS A 518 13.22 -15.70 -6.48
N MET A 519 12.29 -14.80 -6.79
CA MET A 519 12.25 -13.44 -6.28
C MET A 519 10.85 -13.14 -5.69
N PRO A 520 10.75 -12.27 -4.68
CA PRO A 520 9.46 -11.87 -4.17
C PRO A 520 8.64 -11.19 -5.26
N PRO A 521 7.31 -11.45 -5.33
CA PRO A 521 6.46 -10.79 -6.30
C PRO A 521 6.43 -9.27 -6.06
N VAL A 522 6.55 -8.50 -7.13
CA VAL A 522 6.36 -7.04 -7.09
C VAL A 522 4.87 -6.75 -7.05
N PRO A 523 4.39 -5.84 -6.17
CA PRO A 523 2.99 -5.44 -6.17
C PRO A 523 2.57 -4.88 -7.53
N THR A 524 1.42 -5.33 -8.04
CA THR A 524 0.92 -4.94 -9.35
C THR A 524 -0.20 -3.90 -9.25
N ARG A 525 -0.30 -3.00 -10.24
CA ARG A 525 -1.47 -2.16 -10.41
C ARG A 525 -2.66 -3.02 -10.82
N ARG A 526 -3.85 -2.77 -10.21
CA ARG A 526 -5.03 -3.61 -10.40
C ARG A 526 -6.00 -3.09 -11.45
N ALA A 527 -5.99 -1.79 -11.72
CA ALA A 527 -6.81 -1.18 -12.74
C ALA A 527 -6.21 0.14 -13.25
N MET A 528 -6.49 0.47 -14.51
CA MET A 528 -6.29 1.81 -15.03
C MET A 528 -7.56 2.61 -14.75
N VAL A 529 -7.46 3.62 -13.90
CA VAL A 529 -8.58 4.47 -13.49
C VAL A 529 -8.31 5.88 -13.96
N GLU A 530 -9.32 6.53 -14.53
CA GLU A 530 -9.24 7.94 -14.92
C GLU A 530 -8.84 8.82 -13.73
N TRP A 531 -8.13 9.89 -14.03
CA TRP A 531 -7.68 10.81 -12.99
C TRP A 531 -8.85 11.57 -12.39
N LEU A 532 -8.81 11.73 -11.08
CA LEU A 532 -9.70 12.62 -10.37
C LEU A 532 -9.19 14.06 -10.57
N GLU A 533 -9.89 14.82 -11.41
CA GLU A 533 -9.48 16.19 -11.71
C GLU A 533 -9.78 17.13 -10.56
N VAL A 534 -8.74 17.82 -10.10
CA VAL A 534 -8.82 18.79 -8.99
C VAL A 534 -8.04 20.05 -9.35
N PRO A 535 -8.64 21.25 -9.27
CA PRO A 535 -7.91 22.50 -9.45
C PRO A 535 -6.75 22.63 -8.44
N ALA A 536 -5.63 23.24 -8.83
CA ALA A 536 -4.46 23.44 -7.99
C ALA A 536 -4.79 24.14 -6.67
N SER A 537 -5.62 25.18 -6.71
CA SER A 537 -6.09 25.92 -5.52
C SER A 537 -6.86 25.03 -4.56
N THR A 538 -7.79 24.22 -5.05
CA THR A 538 -8.55 23.24 -4.25
C THR A 538 -7.60 22.20 -3.66
N LYS A 539 -6.70 21.61 -4.46
CA LYS A 539 -5.73 20.60 -4.02
C LYS A 539 -4.88 21.08 -2.84
N MET A 540 -4.49 22.35 -2.83
CA MET A 540 -3.69 22.96 -1.77
C MET A 540 -4.52 23.41 -0.56
N ALA A 541 -5.80 23.66 -0.73
CA ALA A 541 -6.69 24.06 0.36
C ALA A 541 -7.17 22.89 1.20
N LEU A 542 -7.31 21.69 0.60
CA LEU A 542 -7.79 20.50 1.28
C LEU A 542 -6.84 20.08 2.41
N LYS A 543 -7.41 19.78 3.58
CA LYS A 543 -6.71 19.28 4.77
C LYS A 543 -7.08 17.82 5.03
N ARG A 544 -6.18 17.08 5.68
CA ARG A 544 -6.53 15.75 6.20
C ARG A 544 -7.69 15.90 7.19
N PRO A 545 -8.77 15.11 7.03
CA PRO A 545 -9.88 15.16 7.97
C PRO A 545 -9.47 14.60 9.34
N GLU A 546 -9.96 15.24 10.40
CA GLU A 546 -9.86 14.67 11.73
C GLU A 546 -10.86 13.54 11.90
N MET A 547 -10.42 12.42 12.49
CA MET A 547 -11.28 11.26 12.73
C MET A 547 -12.31 11.61 13.80
N PRO A 548 -13.61 11.52 13.50
CA PRO A 548 -14.64 11.68 14.53
C PRO A 548 -14.54 10.57 15.59
N LEU A 549 -14.50 10.96 16.85
CA LEU A 549 -14.36 10.04 17.98
C LEU A 549 -15.61 10.06 18.87
N LEU A 550 -15.90 8.91 19.46
CA LEU A 550 -16.88 8.81 20.53
C LEU A 550 -16.46 9.71 21.71
N ASP A 551 -17.43 10.36 22.35
CA ASP A 551 -17.18 11.21 23.52
C ASP A 551 -16.41 10.50 24.63
N VAL A 552 -15.46 11.20 25.27
CA VAL A 552 -14.54 10.64 26.28
C VAL A 552 -15.27 9.95 27.43
N ILE A 553 -16.35 10.55 27.93
CA ILE A 553 -17.12 9.98 29.06
C ILE A 553 -17.71 8.63 28.62
N ARG A 554 -18.27 8.56 27.40
CA ARG A 554 -18.79 7.31 26.85
C ARG A 554 -17.70 6.30 26.60
N ARG A 555 -16.52 6.71 26.10
CA ARG A 555 -15.36 5.82 25.89
C ARG A 555 -14.96 5.09 27.16
N ARG A 556 -15.00 5.77 28.31
CA ARG A 556 -14.58 5.21 29.60
C ARG A 556 -15.51 4.15 30.19
N ILE A 557 -16.77 4.10 29.76
CA ILE A 557 -17.80 3.24 30.36
C ILE A 557 -18.45 2.25 29.39
N THR A 558 -18.08 2.27 28.09
CA THR A 558 -18.67 1.40 27.09
C THR A 558 -17.60 0.72 26.23
N PHE A 559 -17.98 -0.39 25.60
CA PHE A 559 -17.17 -1.07 24.58
C PHE A 559 -17.65 -0.73 23.15
N GLN A 560 -18.38 0.37 22.97
CA GLN A 560 -18.75 0.87 21.65
C GLN A 560 -17.51 1.31 20.87
N GLN A 561 -17.60 1.25 19.54
CA GLN A 561 -16.53 1.69 18.65
C GLN A 561 -16.15 3.15 18.93
N VAL A 562 -14.86 3.41 19.07
CA VAL A 562 -14.31 4.74 19.39
C VAL A 562 -14.16 5.60 18.14
N GLU A 563 -13.53 5.09 17.06
CA GLU A 563 -13.42 5.78 15.78
C GLU A 563 -14.75 5.64 15.02
N LEU A 564 -15.47 6.77 14.80
CA LEU A 564 -16.82 6.76 14.22
C LEU A 564 -16.83 6.72 12.68
N GLY A 565 -15.66 6.76 12.05
CA GLY A 565 -15.52 6.75 10.59
C GLY A 565 -15.63 8.14 9.94
N LEU A 566 -15.30 8.21 8.66
CA LEU A 566 -15.41 9.43 7.86
C LEU A 566 -16.81 9.57 7.28
N SER A 567 -17.34 10.80 7.26
CA SER A 567 -18.52 11.09 6.43
C SER A 567 -18.16 10.99 4.93
N GLU A 568 -19.17 10.88 4.07
CA GLU A 568 -18.97 10.82 2.63
C GLU A 568 -18.18 12.02 2.09
N ASN A 569 -18.54 13.23 2.50
CA ASN A 569 -17.83 14.45 2.09
C ASN A 569 -16.35 14.42 2.51
N MET A 570 -16.07 14.04 3.76
CA MET A 570 -14.71 13.91 4.27
C MET A 570 -13.90 12.89 3.45
N ALA A 571 -14.49 11.74 3.14
CA ALA A 571 -13.82 10.70 2.36
C ALA A 571 -13.54 11.14 0.91
N ARG A 572 -14.52 11.80 0.24
CA ARG A 572 -14.34 12.30 -1.14
C ARG A 572 -13.28 13.40 -1.20
N GLU A 573 -13.27 14.33 -0.24
CA GLU A 573 -12.27 15.40 -0.16
C GLU A 573 -10.87 14.84 0.14
N GLU A 574 -10.75 13.90 1.06
CA GLU A 574 -9.49 13.25 1.38
C GLU A 574 -8.90 12.51 0.18
N ALA A 575 -9.73 11.79 -0.57
CA ALA A 575 -9.30 11.12 -1.79
C ALA A 575 -8.74 12.10 -2.85
N ARG A 576 -9.28 13.32 -2.94
CA ARG A 576 -8.79 14.37 -3.85
C ARG A 576 -7.40 14.88 -3.50
N ARG A 577 -6.92 14.66 -2.29
CA ARG A 577 -5.55 15.03 -1.88
C ARG A 577 -4.49 14.10 -2.46
N CYS A 578 -4.83 12.91 -2.92
CA CYS A 578 -3.89 11.92 -3.45
C CYS A 578 -3.08 12.45 -4.64
N LEU A 579 -1.75 12.22 -4.64
CA LEU A 579 -0.82 12.70 -5.67
C LEU A 579 -0.67 11.74 -6.85
N ARG A 580 -1.25 10.54 -6.83
CA ARG A 580 -1.14 9.51 -7.86
C ARG A 580 0.33 9.18 -8.17
N CYS A 581 1.07 8.81 -7.14
CA CYS A 581 2.49 8.40 -7.23
C CYS A 581 2.72 7.09 -8.00
N ASP A 582 1.66 6.40 -8.38
CA ASP A 582 1.62 5.27 -9.30
C ASP A 582 1.76 5.71 -10.77
N VAL A 583 1.51 6.98 -11.06
CA VAL A 583 1.65 7.58 -12.39
C VAL A 583 2.95 8.39 -12.47
N CYS A 584 3.22 9.26 -11.50
CA CYS A 584 4.43 10.09 -11.47
C CYS A 584 5.61 9.31 -10.87
N ARG A 585 6.69 9.14 -11.66
CA ARG A 585 7.95 8.52 -11.24
C ARG A 585 8.73 9.31 -10.19
N ARG A 586 8.44 10.58 -10.02
CA ARG A 586 9.16 11.50 -9.14
C ARG A 586 10.63 11.75 -9.56
N CYS A 587 10.92 11.74 -10.86
CA CYS A 587 12.27 12.01 -11.39
C CYS A 587 12.70 13.48 -11.27
N GLY A 588 11.75 14.42 -11.22
CA GLY A 588 12.07 15.87 -11.19
C GLY A 588 12.27 16.52 -12.56
N ASP A 589 12.41 15.75 -13.64
CA ASP A 589 12.74 16.24 -14.99
C ASP A 589 11.83 17.41 -15.46
N CYS A 590 10.53 17.31 -15.18
CA CYS A 590 9.58 18.37 -15.52
C CYS A 590 9.91 19.71 -14.83
N VAL A 591 10.39 19.64 -13.57
CA VAL A 591 10.80 20.84 -12.80
C VAL A 591 12.09 21.41 -13.37
N GLU A 592 13.10 20.58 -13.59
CA GLU A 592 14.38 20.97 -14.18
C GLU A 592 14.18 21.60 -15.57
N ILE A 593 13.42 20.96 -16.45
CA ILE A 593 13.13 21.49 -17.79
C ILE A 593 12.46 22.85 -17.70
N CYS A 594 11.47 23.03 -16.84
CA CYS A 594 10.76 24.29 -16.68
C CYS A 594 11.69 25.40 -16.14
N ARG A 595 12.51 25.08 -15.14
CA ARG A 595 13.44 26.03 -14.49
C ARG A 595 14.66 26.31 -15.37
N ASP A 596 15.36 25.27 -15.79
CA ASP A 596 16.71 25.41 -16.34
C ASP A 596 16.75 25.51 -17.86
N LYS A 597 15.87 24.84 -18.59
CA LYS A 597 15.82 24.91 -20.04
C LYS A 597 14.92 26.06 -20.54
N MET A 598 13.69 26.11 -20.00
CA MET A 598 12.70 27.14 -20.42
C MET A 598 12.88 28.46 -19.70
N LYS A 599 13.59 28.49 -18.55
CA LYS A 599 13.77 29.70 -17.70
C LYS A 599 12.44 30.34 -17.26
N VAL A 600 11.38 29.53 -17.10
CA VAL A 600 10.05 29.94 -16.65
C VAL A 600 9.86 29.75 -15.16
N ASP A 601 10.44 28.68 -14.62
CA ASP A 601 10.40 28.30 -13.19
C ASP A 601 8.97 28.32 -12.60
N ALA A 602 8.03 27.74 -13.34
CA ALA A 602 6.62 27.70 -12.94
C ALA A 602 6.27 26.52 -12.03
N LEU A 603 7.02 25.40 -12.11
CA LEU A 603 6.70 24.16 -11.40
C LEU A 603 7.37 24.15 -10.02
N GLN A 604 6.66 24.63 -9.00
CA GLN A 604 7.13 24.65 -7.62
C GLN A 604 6.77 23.31 -6.93
N PHE A 605 7.48 22.24 -7.29
CA PHE A 605 7.22 20.87 -6.85
C PHE A 605 8.36 20.36 -5.96
N GLY A 606 8.58 20.96 -4.79
CA GLY A 606 9.64 20.58 -3.87
C GLY A 606 9.58 19.10 -3.41
N HIS A 607 8.42 18.46 -3.49
CA HIS A 607 8.31 17.02 -3.24
C HIS A 607 8.93 16.15 -4.36
N LEU A 608 9.27 16.75 -5.51
CA LEU A 608 9.96 16.11 -6.64
C LEU A 608 11.40 16.61 -6.82
N ASP A 609 11.74 17.77 -6.27
CA ASP A 609 13.06 18.41 -6.39
C ASP A 609 13.87 18.14 -5.12
N PHE A 610 14.79 17.19 -5.20
CA PHE A 610 15.62 16.78 -4.06
C PHE A 610 16.85 17.68 -3.88
N ASP A 611 17.31 18.31 -4.96
CA ASP A 611 18.51 19.14 -4.97
C ASP A 611 18.22 20.60 -4.56
N HIS A 612 16.98 21.06 -4.79
CA HIS A 612 16.55 22.41 -4.45
C HIS A 612 15.25 22.33 -3.62
N PRO A 613 15.35 22.11 -2.30
CA PRO A 613 14.19 21.95 -1.44
C PRO A 613 13.41 23.26 -1.31
N VAL A 614 12.35 23.38 -2.09
CA VAL A 614 11.36 24.47 -1.97
C VAL A 614 10.02 23.91 -1.53
N PRO A 615 9.18 24.64 -0.80
CA PRO A 615 7.84 24.18 -0.50
C PRO A 615 7.05 23.90 -1.79
N THR A 616 6.34 22.77 -1.84
CA THR A 616 5.44 22.48 -2.96
C THR A 616 4.22 23.40 -2.89
N ASP A 617 3.99 24.19 -3.93
CA ASP A 617 2.78 25.00 -4.09
C ASP A 617 2.29 24.97 -5.55
N PHE A 618 1.28 24.15 -5.81
CA PHE A 618 0.70 24.00 -7.14
C PHE A 618 0.04 25.29 -7.67
N ARG A 619 -0.36 26.22 -6.79
CA ARG A 619 -0.98 27.51 -7.18
C ARG A 619 -0.02 28.41 -7.92
N LYS A 620 1.27 28.39 -7.56
CA LYS A 620 2.30 29.18 -8.25
C LYS A 620 2.46 28.80 -9.71
N THR A 621 2.14 27.57 -10.08
CA THR A 621 2.14 27.14 -11.48
C THR A 621 1.10 27.90 -12.28
N GLU A 622 -0.09 28.15 -11.76
CA GLU A 622 -1.14 28.91 -12.46
C GLU A 622 -0.70 30.34 -12.77
N GLU A 623 0.02 30.98 -11.85
CA GLU A 623 0.51 32.35 -12.03
C GLU A 623 1.63 32.49 -13.06
N ARG A 624 2.56 31.50 -13.10
CA ARG A 624 3.82 31.59 -13.86
C ARG A 624 3.81 30.81 -15.18
N CYS A 625 3.04 29.73 -15.26
CA CYS A 625 3.06 28.81 -16.38
C CYS A 625 2.60 29.51 -17.67
N ILE A 626 3.40 29.36 -18.75
CA ILE A 626 3.11 29.85 -20.09
C ILE A 626 2.41 28.83 -20.98
N LEU A 627 2.20 27.59 -20.46
CA LEU A 627 1.62 26.44 -21.18
C LEU A 627 2.38 26.08 -22.48
N CYS A 628 3.72 26.14 -22.43
CA CYS A 628 4.57 25.79 -23.59
C CYS A 628 4.57 24.26 -23.89
N GLY A 629 4.25 23.42 -22.93
CA GLY A 629 4.21 21.97 -23.09
C GLY A 629 5.53 21.24 -22.90
N SER A 630 6.68 21.92 -22.75
CA SER A 630 8.00 21.27 -22.68
C SER A 630 8.12 20.24 -21.55
N CYS A 631 7.50 20.48 -20.39
CA CYS A 631 7.47 19.52 -19.29
C CYS A 631 6.64 18.27 -19.61
N ALA A 632 5.58 18.42 -20.43
CA ALA A 632 4.73 17.30 -20.84
C ALA A 632 5.40 16.43 -21.91
N GLU A 633 5.99 17.05 -22.93
CA GLU A 633 6.70 16.34 -24.02
C GLU A 633 7.89 15.51 -23.51
N ASN A 634 8.52 15.93 -22.42
CA ASN A 634 9.64 15.21 -21.84
C ASN A 634 9.25 14.26 -20.69
N CYS A 635 7.97 14.16 -20.38
CA CYS A 635 7.50 13.25 -19.33
C CYS A 635 7.37 11.82 -19.86
N THR A 636 8.32 10.94 -19.53
CA THR A 636 8.32 9.55 -19.95
C THR A 636 7.08 8.74 -19.52
N ASN A 637 6.35 9.23 -18.48
CA ASN A 637 5.19 8.56 -17.92
C ASN A 637 3.86 9.22 -18.23
N ASP A 638 3.83 10.30 -19.03
CA ASP A 638 2.65 11.14 -19.22
C ASP A 638 1.99 11.58 -17.90
N ALA A 639 2.75 11.70 -16.84
CA ALA A 639 2.23 12.15 -15.55
C ALA A 639 1.83 13.63 -15.57
N ILE A 640 2.44 14.41 -16.47
CA ILE A 640 2.09 15.78 -16.75
C ILE A 640 1.75 15.89 -18.23
N ARG A 641 0.62 16.51 -18.56
CA ARG A 641 0.05 16.55 -19.91
C ARG A 641 -0.43 17.94 -20.25
N ILE A 642 -0.30 18.31 -21.54
CA ILE A 642 -1.04 19.41 -22.13
C ILE A 642 -2.33 18.85 -22.74
N GLU A 643 -3.43 19.48 -22.43
CA GLU A 643 -4.75 19.14 -22.97
C GLU A 643 -5.39 20.37 -23.59
N GLU A 644 -6.05 20.22 -24.75
CA GLU A 644 -6.86 21.26 -25.34
C GLU A 644 -8.33 20.88 -25.25
N ARG A 645 -9.13 21.76 -24.64
CA ARG A 645 -10.56 21.57 -24.43
C ARG A 645 -11.33 22.79 -24.92
N GLY A 646 -11.87 22.69 -26.11
CA GLY A 646 -12.50 23.85 -26.79
C GLY A 646 -11.48 24.95 -27.06
N ASP A 647 -11.71 26.14 -26.49
CA ASP A 647 -10.82 27.30 -26.63
C ASP A 647 -9.81 27.45 -25.47
N GLU A 648 -9.61 26.39 -24.68
CA GLU A 648 -8.68 26.41 -23.54
C GLU A 648 -7.58 25.37 -23.70
N ARG A 649 -6.38 25.76 -23.26
CA ARG A 649 -5.25 24.84 -23.05
C ARG A 649 -4.97 24.71 -21.57
N LEU A 650 -4.78 23.47 -21.13
CA LEU A 650 -4.62 23.08 -19.72
C LEU A 650 -3.28 22.37 -19.52
N LEU A 651 -2.69 22.54 -18.34
CA LEU A 651 -1.61 21.70 -17.84
C LEU A 651 -2.17 20.81 -16.71
N ASN A 652 -2.21 19.51 -16.95
CA ASN A 652 -2.73 18.51 -16.02
C ASN A 652 -1.58 17.64 -15.48
N PHE A 653 -1.40 17.61 -14.17
CA PHE A 653 -0.42 16.78 -13.49
C PHE A 653 -1.11 15.75 -12.61
N CYS A 654 -1.17 14.50 -13.06
CA CYS A 654 -1.81 13.40 -12.33
C CYS A 654 -3.22 13.72 -11.81
N GLY A 655 -4.02 14.44 -12.60
CA GLY A 655 -5.35 14.94 -12.23
C GLY A 655 -5.37 16.31 -11.56
N THR A 656 -4.23 16.88 -11.20
CA THR A 656 -4.18 18.27 -10.71
C THR A 656 -4.12 19.23 -11.89
N ILE A 657 -5.14 20.05 -12.07
CA ILE A 657 -5.15 21.12 -13.09
C ILE A 657 -4.29 22.26 -12.56
N LEU A 658 -3.07 22.34 -13.06
CA LEU A 658 -2.04 23.28 -12.62
C LEU A 658 -2.18 24.68 -13.22
N SER A 659 -2.61 24.76 -14.47
CA SER A 659 -2.80 26.02 -15.19
C SER A 659 -3.83 25.86 -16.30
N ARG A 660 -4.57 26.92 -16.57
CA ARG A 660 -5.60 27.00 -17.61
C ARG A 660 -5.55 28.35 -18.26
N GLN A 661 -5.47 28.43 -19.60
CA GLN A 661 -5.49 29.66 -20.34
C GLN A 661 -6.26 29.51 -21.66
N LYS A 662 -6.92 30.59 -22.09
CA LYS A 662 -7.58 30.63 -23.39
C LYS A 662 -6.56 30.66 -24.55
N ILE A 663 -6.89 29.95 -25.61
CA ILE A 663 -6.13 29.93 -26.85
C ILE A 663 -6.44 31.21 -27.64
N VAL A 664 -5.42 31.99 -27.90
CA VAL A 664 -5.51 33.17 -28.78
C VAL A 664 -5.63 32.68 -30.22
N ARG A 665 -6.52 33.30 -30.97
CA ARG A 665 -6.71 33.01 -32.40
C ARG A 665 -6.13 34.10 -33.28
N CYS A 666 -5.68 33.73 -34.48
CA CYS A 666 -5.23 34.69 -35.51
C CYS A 666 -6.33 35.68 -35.82
N LYS A 667 -6.02 36.97 -35.74
CA LYS A 667 -6.97 38.06 -36.01
C LYS A 667 -7.55 37.99 -37.41
N GLU A 668 -6.74 37.54 -38.39
CA GLU A 668 -7.11 37.57 -39.81
C GLU A 668 -7.88 36.31 -40.26
N CYS A 669 -7.52 35.14 -39.80
CA CYS A 669 -8.10 33.88 -40.30
C CYS A 669 -8.73 32.99 -39.22
N GLY A 670 -8.69 33.37 -37.94
CA GLY A 670 -9.26 32.61 -36.86
C GLY A 670 -8.48 31.36 -36.45
N GLU A 671 -7.35 31.04 -37.08
CA GLU A 671 -6.52 29.88 -36.77
C GLU A 671 -6.01 29.94 -35.31
N PRO A 672 -6.08 28.86 -34.50
CA PRO A 672 -5.57 28.86 -33.14
C PRO A 672 -4.03 28.99 -33.12
N LEU A 673 -3.51 29.87 -32.25
CA LEU A 673 -2.09 30.18 -32.16
C LEU A 673 -1.44 29.63 -30.88
N GLY A 674 -2.16 29.66 -29.77
CA GLY A 674 -1.70 29.25 -28.44
C GLY A 674 -2.09 30.23 -27.34
N PRO A 675 -1.75 29.94 -26.08
CA PRO A 675 -2.00 30.86 -24.96
C PRO A 675 -1.23 32.21 -25.11
N SER A 676 -1.83 33.28 -24.65
CA SER A 676 -1.21 34.62 -24.77
C SER A 676 0.18 34.71 -24.14
N ARG A 677 0.35 34.20 -22.93
CA ARG A 677 1.65 34.16 -22.21
C ARG A 677 2.73 33.41 -22.99
N TYR A 678 2.37 32.34 -23.70
CA TYR A 678 3.31 31.60 -24.54
C TYR A 678 3.69 32.44 -25.80
N LEU A 679 2.72 33.06 -26.42
CA LEU A 679 2.97 33.91 -27.60
C LEU A 679 3.84 35.13 -27.22
N ASP A 680 3.61 35.76 -26.07
CA ASP A 680 4.43 36.84 -25.56
C ASP A 680 5.87 36.37 -25.25
N TYR A 681 6.03 35.20 -24.62
CA TYR A 681 7.34 34.61 -24.39
C TYR A 681 8.11 34.35 -25.68
N VAL A 682 7.46 33.75 -26.70
CA VAL A 682 8.08 33.49 -28.01
C VAL A 682 8.49 34.80 -28.69
N ARG A 683 7.64 35.82 -28.60
CA ARG A 683 7.95 37.15 -29.14
C ARG A 683 9.17 37.77 -28.46
N GLU A 684 9.23 37.70 -27.14
CA GLU A 684 10.33 38.28 -26.36
C GLU A 684 11.66 37.58 -26.62
N LYS A 685 11.67 36.24 -26.66
CA LYS A 685 12.88 35.41 -26.76
C LYS A 685 13.39 35.23 -28.18
N ILE A 686 12.50 35.14 -29.15
CA ILE A 686 12.83 34.76 -30.53
C ILE A 686 12.56 35.90 -31.53
N GLY A 687 11.76 36.90 -31.14
CA GLY A 687 11.36 38.01 -32.03
C GLY A 687 10.46 37.59 -33.20
N ALA A 688 9.95 36.35 -33.21
CA ALA A 688 9.39 35.68 -34.38
C ALA A 688 7.85 35.69 -34.48
N MET A 689 7.14 36.24 -33.49
CA MET A 689 5.67 36.27 -33.55
C MET A 689 5.16 37.53 -34.21
N PRO A 690 4.52 37.40 -35.39
CA PRO A 690 3.94 38.54 -36.08
C PRO A 690 2.71 39.06 -35.35
N ILE A 691 2.64 40.39 -35.24
CA ILE A 691 1.49 41.13 -34.69
C ILE A 691 0.99 42.16 -35.69
N THR A 692 -0.27 42.53 -35.57
CA THR A 692 -0.83 43.67 -36.32
C THR A 692 -0.25 44.98 -35.80
N LYS A 693 -0.47 46.08 -36.52
CA LYS A 693 -0.12 47.45 -36.06
C LYS A 693 -0.82 47.83 -34.75
N THR A 694 -1.92 47.16 -34.43
CA THR A 694 -2.71 47.34 -33.20
C THR A 694 -2.28 46.39 -32.08
N GLY A 695 -1.22 45.58 -32.28
CA GLY A 695 -0.68 44.68 -31.25
C GLY A 695 -1.36 43.32 -31.17
N GLU A 696 -2.29 42.97 -32.06
CA GLU A 696 -2.98 41.70 -32.07
C GLU A 696 -2.17 40.60 -32.78
N PHE A 697 -2.21 39.36 -32.31
CA PHE A 697 -1.46 38.24 -32.88
C PHE A 697 -2.06 37.77 -34.22
N ILE A 698 -1.20 37.50 -35.20
CA ILE A 698 -1.54 36.93 -36.50
C ILE A 698 -0.65 35.69 -36.79
N CYS A 699 -1.16 34.71 -37.54
CA CYS A 699 -0.37 33.55 -37.94
C CYS A 699 0.66 33.93 -39.02
N GLN A 700 1.72 33.14 -39.14
CA GLN A 700 2.79 33.39 -40.13
C GLN A 700 2.26 33.45 -41.55
N ARG A 701 1.24 32.64 -41.90
CA ARG A 701 0.63 32.66 -43.24
C ARG A 701 -0.05 33.99 -43.52
N CYS A 702 -0.81 34.52 -42.56
CA CYS A 702 -1.46 35.83 -42.71
C CYS A 702 -0.43 36.97 -42.71
N ALA A 703 0.58 36.92 -41.85
CA ALA A 703 1.68 37.87 -41.84
C ALA A 703 2.42 37.96 -43.20
N ARG A 704 2.70 36.78 -43.80
CA ARG A 704 3.32 36.73 -45.14
C ARG A 704 2.41 37.34 -46.23
N LYS A 705 1.08 37.08 -46.17
CA LYS A 705 0.12 37.68 -47.11
C LYS A 705 0.07 39.20 -46.98
N ILE A 706 0.00 39.72 -45.76
CA ILE A 706 -0.03 41.18 -45.50
C ILE A 706 1.28 41.82 -46.02
N LYS A 707 2.43 41.19 -45.72
CA LYS A 707 3.74 41.71 -46.19
C LYS A 707 3.83 41.66 -47.71
N ALA A 708 3.36 40.61 -48.34
CA ALA A 708 3.35 40.51 -49.81
C ALA A 708 2.45 41.59 -50.44
N ALA A 709 1.28 41.84 -49.88
CA ALA A 709 0.39 42.91 -50.36
C ALA A 709 1.03 44.32 -50.25
N THR A 710 1.72 44.61 -49.13
CA THR A 710 2.43 45.88 -48.95
C THR A 710 3.66 46.06 -49.84
N VAL A 711 4.26 44.97 -50.33
CA VAL A 711 5.39 45.03 -51.29
C VAL A 711 4.90 45.15 -52.72
N VAL A 712 3.69 44.73 -53.05
CA VAL A 712 3.13 44.73 -54.41
C VAL A 712 2.46 46.11 -54.75
N GLU A 713 1.94 46.81 -53.73
CA GLU A 713 1.32 48.12 -53.94
C GLU A 713 2.21 49.19 -54.67
N PRO A 714 3.54 49.28 -54.48
CA PRO A 714 4.36 50.26 -55.21
C PRO A 714 4.67 49.88 -56.67
N ILE A 715 4.41 48.68 -57.12
CA ILE A 715 4.80 48.16 -58.43
C ILE A 715 3.74 48.45 -59.50
N PHE A 716 2.53 48.82 -59.11
CA PHE A 716 1.40 49.09 -59.99
C PHE A 716 0.94 50.61 -59.99
N MET A 717 1.85 51.54 -59.91
CA MET A 717 1.47 52.94 -60.31
C MET A 717 1.51 53.06 -61.80
N PRO A 718 0.41 53.39 -62.49
CA PRO A 718 0.44 53.66 -63.87
C PRO A 718 1.20 54.99 -64.10
N ARG A 719 2.03 55.02 -65.13
CA ARG A 719 2.68 56.25 -65.64
C ARG A 719 1.66 57.26 -66.19
#